data_6e3d231577ace900624d342b795b1395
#
_entry.id   6e3d231577ace900624d342b795b1395
#
_cell.length_a   1.000
_cell.length_b   1.000
_cell.length_c   1.000
_cell.angle_alpha   90.00
_cell.angle_beta   90.00
_cell.angle_gamma   90.00
#
_symmetry.space_group_name_H-M   'P 1'
#
loop_
_entity.id
_entity.type
_entity.pdbx_description
1 polymer ?
#
loop_
_entity_poly.entity_id
_entity_poly.type
_entity_poly.pdbx_seq_one_letter_code
_entity_poly.pdbx_strand_id
1 'polypeptide(L)'
;MKKIRKILLWVFGILLVLAIQGVILIFLYEKEIKSAALDKLNQQLNSPIEVGKIELSYFKHFPYISLRFPDVTIYESNNNHKGILLQASEISLFFNIWDIYQGKYDVKKLYINHASWNSKIDQFGNNNFEIVKSDTNTSTQNSKFKLSIEEIIILNSSVLHIDLASKFIYRSDIASLKAKGAFSANEFELTLISQMHVKTLNYEQVNYIKNKEINLNTSIAVDFTNDHYQFNSAAIKIEKLNLLLDGDINFSSSNKSINLTAQGKELDIQSFLSILPNQYSNKVKEYKSTGTMFLQTSIKGSLDSNKTPRILLLAGFENTEVEINNSSIKNQKINRLNFKLSYDNNATVSMLDDRIDVNSFTATFQDKPIQGHINISELNDPYIDLYIETQQSLTDIQKIFPIKDVDFKKGDLALKLKLQTHVSDLEKNNNIKHIESEGNVKITNASLLAGKYALALENINGDYSFQKADLRINSMSLKIGTSDIILQGFFRNLFSFLLSENEDLSIDAALTSNKLNLKELLSSGENSTETEPYRLKINPRLNVNLKLNVKEIQFLPFQALDVQGEMSIENQNISTNYLACRSQKGLVFAKINFNAKQPKRMPMDIDLILNKVDVSNLFREFDNFGVDIITDKNIRGNLSTSMKINILWDENLNSIHEAFYAKGNVLIENGELLNFDPMLALGKYIDVNDLKNLKFSNLENTIEIKNKIIYIPSMEIKSNALSLQLSGTHSFENKIDYHLQLLLSDFIKKKSKTLGDERFGEIEPDGTGNTKLLIRMYGDAENPQFSLDKKEIRKKLVDDFKNERAEMKKVLKDEFNSLFKKEKDFKESINEGASDWEKDIPQQNNSNKIVPSTSKTDSVNKKSKTSLQKLKDKLKEKPEVDE
;
A
#
# COMPACT_ATOMS: atom_id res chain seq x y z
N MET A 1 -19.84 -58.80 68.33
CA MET A 1 -20.73 -58.52 67.13
C MET A 1 -22.22 -58.48 67.51
N LYS A 2 -22.79 -59.38 68.34
CA LYS A 2 -24.27 -59.37 68.66
C LYS A 2 -24.71 -58.08 69.42
N LYS A 3 -23.91 -57.48 70.30
CA LYS A 3 -24.28 -56.19 71.00
C LYS A 3 -24.32 -54.96 70.06
N ILE A 4 -23.36 -54.89 69.13
CA ILE A 4 -23.33 -53.76 68.14
C ILE A 4 -24.54 -53.85 67.19
N ARG A 5 -24.98 -55.03 66.79
CA ARG A 5 -26.15 -55.22 65.94
C ARG A 5 -27.49 -54.86 66.66
N LYS A 6 -27.58 -55.06 67.96
CA LYS A 6 -28.72 -54.60 68.74
C LYS A 6 -28.74 -53.07 68.92
N ILE A 7 -27.60 -52.48 69.14
CA ILE A 7 -27.48 -51.02 69.23
C ILE A 7 -27.82 -50.36 67.87
N LEU A 8 -27.32 -50.92 66.74
CA LEU A 8 -27.71 -50.44 65.37
C LEU A 8 -29.19 -50.61 65.09
N LEU A 9 -29.86 -51.72 65.54
CA LEU A 9 -31.29 -51.85 65.38
C LEU A 9 -32.12 -50.88 66.25
N TRP A 10 -31.67 -50.56 67.49
CA TRP A 10 -32.29 -49.54 68.32
C TRP A 10 -32.12 -48.11 67.72
N VAL A 11 -30.92 -47.77 67.23
CA VAL A 11 -30.65 -46.51 66.54
C VAL A 11 -31.50 -46.42 65.29
N PHE A 12 -31.61 -47.49 64.49
CA PHE A 12 -32.49 -47.53 63.29
C PHE A 12 -33.97 -47.40 63.67
N GLY A 13 -34.43 -48.04 64.75
CA GLY A 13 -35.76 -47.90 65.29
C GLY A 13 -36.12 -46.48 65.76
N ILE A 14 -35.17 -45.79 66.46
CA ILE A 14 -35.30 -44.42 66.86
C ILE A 14 -35.34 -43.50 65.67
N LEU A 15 -34.44 -43.72 64.65
CA LEU A 15 -34.44 -42.95 63.40
C LEU A 15 -35.75 -43.17 62.61
N LEU A 16 -36.28 -44.37 62.58
CA LEU A 16 -37.55 -44.71 61.92
C LEU A 16 -38.74 -44.01 62.62
N VAL A 17 -38.79 -43.97 63.97
CA VAL A 17 -39.80 -43.28 64.74
C VAL A 17 -39.71 -41.77 64.53
N LEU A 18 -38.52 -41.22 64.54
CA LEU A 18 -38.28 -39.79 64.25
C LEU A 18 -38.71 -39.45 62.80
N ALA A 19 -38.44 -40.32 61.85
CA ALA A 19 -38.92 -40.14 60.48
C ALA A 19 -40.41 -40.20 60.35
N ILE A 20 -41.11 -41.14 61.07
CA ILE A 20 -42.58 -41.22 61.09
C ILE A 20 -43.22 -40.02 61.82
N GLN A 21 -42.65 -39.57 62.92
CA GLN A 21 -43.09 -38.31 63.59
C GLN A 21 -42.90 -37.07 62.69
N GLY A 22 -41.79 -37.03 61.94
CA GLY A 22 -41.54 -35.97 60.92
C GLY A 22 -42.65 -35.94 59.89
N VAL A 23 -43.05 -37.10 59.34
CA VAL A 23 -44.13 -37.21 58.31
C VAL A 23 -45.51 -36.82 58.94
N ILE A 24 -45.80 -37.19 60.11
CA ILE A 24 -47.07 -36.79 60.79
C ILE A 24 -47.15 -35.29 61.01
N LEU A 25 -46.08 -34.69 61.45
CA LEU A 25 -46.03 -33.23 61.67
C LEU A 25 -46.24 -32.49 60.32
N ILE A 26 -45.65 -32.94 59.24
CA ILE A 26 -45.82 -32.33 57.92
C ILE A 26 -47.27 -32.37 57.45
N PHE A 27 -47.95 -33.48 57.60
CA PHE A 27 -49.40 -33.60 57.26
C PHE A 27 -50.27 -32.66 58.09
N LEU A 28 -49.92 -32.41 59.38
CA LEU A 28 -50.67 -31.53 60.22
C LEU A 28 -50.51 -30.04 59.83
N TYR A 29 -49.31 -29.66 59.33
CA TYR A 29 -48.99 -28.25 59.02
C TYR A 29 -49.02 -27.93 57.52
N GLU A 30 -49.35 -28.86 56.61
CA GLU A 30 -49.37 -28.67 55.15
C GLU A 30 -50.21 -27.46 54.74
N LYS A 31 -51.43 -27.37 55.25
CA LYS A 31 -52.35 -26.28 54.94
C LYS A 31 -51.87 -24.93 55.41
N GLU A 32 -51.25 -24.88 56.59
CA GLU A 32 -50.70 -23.63 57.20
C GLU A 32 -49.43 -23.16 56.39
N ILE A 33 -48.55 -24.05 56.00
CA ILE A 33 -47.35 -23.74 55.20
C ILE A 33 -47.77 -23.18 53.84
N LYS A 34 -48.68 -23.82 53.13
CA LYS A 34 -49.17 -23.33 51.84
C LYS A 34 -49.83 -21.96 51.94
N SER A 35 -50.72 -21.77 52.90
CA SER A 35 -51.39 -20.48 53.10
C SER A 35 -50.39 -19.38 53.50
N ALA A 36 -49.52 -19.62 54.48
CA ALA A 36 -48.57 -18.65 54.95
C ALA A 36 -47.58 -18.20 53.83
N ALA A 37 -47.16 -19.15 52.93
CA ALA A 37 -46.30 -18.83 51.84
C ALA A 37 -47.01 -17.97 50.78
N LEU A 38 -48.26 -18.34 50.38
CA LEU A 38 -49.02 -17.56 49.40
C LEU A 38 -49.40 -16.17 49.92
N ASP A 39 -49.93 -16.09 51.20
CA ASP A 39 -50.29 -14.82 51.77
C ASP A 39 -49.11 -13.84 51.87
N LYS A 40 -47.95 -14.37 52.22
CA LYS A 40 -46.73 -13.54 52.32
C LYS A 40 -46.22 -13.10 50.96
N LEU A 41 -46.20 -14.00 49.94
CA LEU A 41 -45.84 -13.64 48.57
C LEU A 41 -46.77 -12.55 48.02
N ASN A 42 -48.10 -12.70 48.16
CA ASN A 42 -49.04 -11.73 47.65
C ASN A 42 -48.99 -10.38 48.43
N GLN A 43 -48.60 -10.38 49.71
CA GLN A 43 -48.41 -9.16 50.50
C GLN A 43 -47.16 -8.39 50.08
N GLN A 44 -46.09 -9.10 49.70
CA GLN A 44 -44.80 -8.51 49.40
C GLN A 44 -44.61 -8.11 47.93
N LEU A 45 -45.43 -8.65 47.03
CA LEU A 45 -45.29 -8.34 45.58
C LEU A 45 -46.25 -7.23 45.14
N ASN A 46 -45.74 -6.36 44.25
CA ASN A 46 -46.49 -5.33 43.52
C ASN A 46 -47.14 -5.86 42.26
N SER A 47 -46.66 -7.02 41.76
CA SER A 47 -47.05 -7.58 40.45
C SER A 47 -47.85 -8.87 40.61
N PRO A 48 -48.81 -9.18 39.72
CA PRO A 48 -49.54 -10.42 39.75
C PRO A 48 -48.59 -11.61 39.55
N ILE A 49 -48.83 -12.67 40.30
CA ILE A 49 -48.15 -13.95 40.16
C ILE A 49 -49.19 -15.04 39.86
N GLU A 50 -48.95 -15.81 38.79
CA GLU A 50 -49.72 -16.98 38.43
C GLU A 50 -48.92 -18.22 38.74
N VAL A 51 -49.54 -19.22 39.36
CA VAL A 51 -48.87 -20.48 39.73
C VAL A 51 -49.85 -21.66 39.52
N GLY A 52 -49.29 -22.81 39.10
CA GLY A 52 -50.05 -24.03 39.04
C GLY A 52 -50.44 -24.60 40.44
N LYS A 53 -50.88 -25.83 40.48
CA LYS A 53 -51.27 -26.48 41.75
C LYS A 53 -50.03 -26.68 42.63
N ILE A 54 -50.04 -26.03 43.79
CA ILE A 54 -48.93 -26.07 44.76
C ILE A 54 -48.80 -27.48 45.34
N GLU A 55 -47.58 -28.01 45.29
CA GLU A 55 -47.23 -29.35 45.79
C GLU A 55 -46.24 -29.25 46.94
N LEU A 56 -46.42 -30.16 47.95
CA LEU A 56 -45.52 -30.30 49.09
C LEU A 56 -44.74 -31.61 48.95
N SER A 57 -43.42 -31.55 49.05
CA SER A 57 -42.52 -32.70 48.97
C SER A 57 -41.74 -32.91 50.26
N TYR A 58 -41.81 -34.12 50.82
CA TYR A 58 -41.36 -34.41 52.18
C TYR A 58 -40.06 -35.21 52.27
N PHE A 59 -39.83 -36.14 51.39
CA PHE A 59 -38.76 -37.13 51.58
C PHE A 59 -37.52 -36.87 50.73
N LYS A 60 -37.71 -36.25 49.58
CA LYS A 60 -36.65 -36.11 48.57
C LYS A 60 -35.47 -35.26 49.06
N HIS A 61 -35.70 -34.38 50.02
CA HIS A 61 -34.72 -33.38 50.50
C HIS A 61 -34.55 -33.31 52.00
N PHE A 62 -34.90 -34.40 52.74
CA PHE A 62 -34.79 -34.43 54.22
C PHE A 62 -33.39 -33.93 54.66
N PRO A 63 -33.26 -33.08 55.70
CA PRO A 63 -34.28 -32.59 56.65
C PRO A 63 -35.09 -31.33 56.19
N TYR A 64 -35.08 -31.03 54.86
CA TYR A 64 -35.89 -29.93 54.34
C TYR A 64 -37.19 -30.46 53.74
N ILE A 65 -38.23 -29.67 53.92
CA ILE A 65 -39.53 -29.79 53.26
C ILE A 65 -39.55 -28.76 52.15
N SER A 66 -39.96 -29.13 50.93
CA SER A 66 -40.07 -28.20 49.83
C SER A 66 -41.52 -27.94 49.43
N LEU A 67 -41.87 -26.66 49.31
CA LEU A 67 -43.09 -26.17 48.69
C LEU A 67 -42.79 -25.84 47.23
N ARG A 68 -43.36 -26.64 46.34
CA ARG A 68 -43.15 -26.56 44.90
C ARG A 68 -44.29 -25.78 44.24
N PHE A 69 -43.94 -24.72 43.54
CA PHE A 69 -44.80 -23.93 42.68
C PHE A 69 -44.50 -24.31 41.21
N PRO A 70 -45.33 -25.12 40.55
CA PRO A 70 -45.20 -25.39 39.14
C PRO A 70 -45.76 -24.25 38.31
N ASP A 71 -45.26 -24.09 37.08
CA ASP A 71 -45.75 -23.18 36.04
C ASP A 71 -45.92 -21.75 36.54
N VAL A 72 -44.87 -21.19 37.14
CA VAL A 72 -44.86 -19.85 37.75
C VAL A 72 -44.70 -18.80 36.66
N THR A 73 -45.60 -17.82 36.64
CA THR A 73 -45.49 -16.61 35.81
C THR A 73 -45.59 -15.36 36.70
N ILE A 74 -44.56 -14.50 36.59
CA ILE A 74 -44.54 -13.20 37.28
C ILE A 74 -44.52 -12.13 36.21
N TYR A 75 -45.43 -11.16 36.34
CA TYR A 75 -45.56 -10.07 35.37
C TYR A 75 -44.68 -8.89 35.75
N GLU A 76 -44.40 -8.00 34.76
CA GLU A 76 -43.63 -6.77 34.96
C GLU A 76 -44.28 -5.82 36.00
N SER A 77 -43.48 -5.04 36.70
CA SER A 77 -43.91 -4.05 37.72
C SER A 77 -44.49 -2.75 37.14
N ASN A 78 -44.40 -2.57 35.81
CA ASN A 78 -44.90 -1.35 35.17
C ASN A 78 -46.45 -1.32 35.14
N ASN A 79 -47.03 -0.11 35.04
CA ASN A 79 -48.50 0.15 35.19
C ASN A 79 -49.40 -0.60 34.23
N ASN A 80 -48.86 -1.31 33.24
CA ASN A 80 -49.65 -2.05 32.25
C ASN A 80 -49.63 -3.56 32.44
N HIS A 81 -48.75 -4.15 33.26
CA HIS A 81 -48.60 -5.59 33.58
C HIS A 81 -48.75 -6.55 32.38
N LYS A 82 -48.39 -6.09 31.19
CA LYS A 82 -48.58 -6.88 29.96
C LYS A 82 -47.38 -7.76 29.59
N GLY A 83 -46.22 -7.46 30.13
CA GLY A 83 -45.00 -8.23 29.89
C GLY A 83 -44.78 -9.29 30.96
N ILE A 84 -44.09 -10.36 30.58
CA ILE A 84 -43.66 -11.41 31.51
C ILE A 84 -42.24 -11.09 31.95
N LEU A 85 -42.05 -10.83 33.27
CA LEU A 85 -40.75 -10.64 33.87
C LEU A 85 -40.05 -11.99 34.10
N LEU A 86 -40.76 -12.95 34.70
CA LEU A 86 -40.22 -14.27 34.98
C LEU A 86 -41.25 -15.35 34.61
N GLN A 87 -40.83 -16.35 33.88
CA GLN A 87 -41.59 -17.59 33.67
C GLN A 87 -40.71 -18.78 34.07
N ALA A 88 -41.17 -19.66 34.92
CA ALA A 88 -40.44 -20.83 35.36
C ALA A 88 -41.32 -22.07 35.42
N SER A 89 -40.81 -23.22 34.98
CA SER A 89 -41.53 -24.49 35.14
C SER A 89 -41.63 -24.90 36.59
N GLU A 90 -40.68 -24.48 37.40
CA GLU A 90 -40.70 -24.80 38.84
C GLU A 90 -39.95 -23.74 39.66
N ILE A 91 -40.58 -23.24 40.71
CA ILE A 91 -39.95 -22.57 41.85
C ILE A 91 -40.27 -23.35 43.12
N SER A 92 -39.24 -23.72 43.89
CA SER A 92 -39.43 -24.46 45.14
C SER A 92 -38.78 -23.76 46.29
N LEU A 93 -39.56 -23.59 47.35
CA LEU A 93 -39.12 -23.01 48.62
C LEU A 93 -38.85 -24.14 49.63
N PHE A 94 -37.69 -24.11 50.27
CA PHE A 94 -37.29 -25.12 51.24
C PHE A 94 -37.31 -24.59 52.67
N PHE A 95 -37.97 -25.35 53.52
CA PHE A 95 -38.11 -25.06 54.96
C PHE A 95 -37.40 -26.14 55.73
N ASN A 96 -36.71 -25.80 56.81
CA ASN A 96 -36.16 -26.76 57.72
C ASN A 96 -37.30 -27.37 58.60
N ILE A 97 -37.37 -28.70 58.67
CA ILE A 97 -38.43 -29.39 59.44
C ILE A 97 -38.39 -29.04 60.95
N TRP A 98 -37.24 -28.79 61.51
CA TRP A 98 -37.11 -28.39 62.92
C TRP A 98 -37.55 -26.97 63.16
N ASP A 99 -37.43 -26.05 62.25
CA ASP A 99 -37.92 -24.69 62.35
C ASP A 99 -39.48 -24.70 62.32
N ILE A 100 -40.06 -25.53 61.41
CA ILE A 100 -41.51 -25.73 61.34
C ILE A 100 -42.05 -26.28 62.68
N TYR A 101 -41.37 -27.25 63.28
CA TYR A 101 -41.74 -27.81 64.56
C TYR A 101 -41.78 -26.74 65.67
N GLN A 102 -40.93 -25.74 65.60
CA GLN A 102 -40.91 -24.59 66.53
C GLN A 102 -41.90 -23.48 66.13
N GLY A 103 -42.70 -23.69 65.09
CA GLY A 103 -43.67 -22.72 64.58
C GLY A 103 -43.02 -21.57 63.76
N LYS A 104 -41.79 -21.78 63.27
CA LYS A 104 -41.10 -20.83 62.40
C LYS A 104 -41.15 -21.31 60.98
N TYR A 105 -41.59 -20.49 60.05
CA TYR A 105 -41.66 -20.81 58.60
C TYR A 105 -40.64 -20.05 57.84
N ASP A 106 -39.37 -20.31 58.16
CA ASP A 106 -38.23 -19.64 57.53
C ASP A 106 -37.83 -20.35 56.25
N VAL A 107 -37.87 -19.67 55.09
CA VAL A 107 -37.39 -20.17 53.81
C VAL A 107 -35.86 -20.17 53.87
N LYS A 108 -35.25 -21.40 53.84
CA LYS A 108 -33.82 -21.57 53.92
C LYS A 108 -33.17 -21.70 52.53
N LYS A 109 -33.88 -22.29 51.56
CA LYS A 109 -33.36 -22.49 50.19
C LYS A 109 -34.40 -22.13 49.17
N LEU A 110 -33.95 -21.55 48.04
CA LEU A 110 -34.70 -21.25 46.86
C LEU A 110 -34.17 -22.09 45.69
N TYR A 111 -35.04 -22.85 45.04
CA TYR A 111 -34.73 -23.63 43.84
C TYR A 111 -35.59 -23.14 42.69
N ILE A 112 -34.93 -22.85 41.55
CA ILE A 112 -35.59 -22.38 40.32
C ILE A 112 -35.13 -23.27 39.18
N ASN A 113 -36.07 -23.75 38.36
CA ASN A 113 -35.74 -24.62 37.24
C ASN A 113 -36.53 -24.24 36.00
N HIS A 114 -35.83 -24.29 34.83
CA HIS A 114 -36.36 -23.89 33.52
C HIS A 114 -37.05 -22.52 33.59
N ALA A 115 -36.31 -21.52 34.09
CA ALA A 115 -36.78 -20.16 34.15
C ALA A 115 -36.30 -19.31 32.98
N SER A 116 -37.12 -18.38 32.55
CA SER A 116 -36.77 -17.26 31.66
C SER A 116 -36.99 -15.94 32.39
N TRP A 117 -35.92 -15.21 32.63
CA TRP A 117 -35.94 -13.92 33.30
C TRP A 117 -35.73 -12.82 32.25
N ASN A 118 -36.65 -11.84 32.16
CA ASN A 118 -36.61 -10.71 31.20
C ASN A 118 -36.66 -9.36 31.94
N SER A 119 -35.53 -8.85 32.36
CA SER A 119 -35.42 -7.52 33.01
C SER A 119 -35.12 -6.41 31.99
N LYS A 120 -35.76 -5.26 32.18
CA LYS A 120 -35.59 -4.08 31.30
C LYS A 120 -35.52 -2.80 32.12
N ILE A 121 -34.67 -1.89 31.67
CA ILE A 121 -34.63 -0.50 32.06
C ILE A 121 -34.89 0.32 30.78
N ASP A 122 -35.87 1.24 30.84
CA ASP A 122 -36.20 2.08 29.70
C ASP A 122 -35.19 3.25 29.52
N GLN A 123 -35.39 4.05 28.46
CA GLN A 123 -34.53 5.23 28.18
C GLN A 123 -34.63 6.33 29.24
N PHE A 124 -35.64 6.28 30.13
CA PHE A 124 -35.86 7.25 31.23
C PHE A 124 -35.35 6.71 32.56
N GLY A 125 -34.78 5.48 32.60
CA GLY A 125 -34.28 4.84 33.81
C GLY A 125 -35.35 4.06 34.61
N ASN A 126 -36.60 3.92 34.11
CA ASN A 126 -37.62 3.13 34.78
C ASN A 126 -37.36 1.63 34.53
N ASN A 127 -37.41 0.83 35.57
CA ASN A 127 -37.21 -0.60 35.50
C ASN A 127 -38.57 -1.38 35.56
N ASN A 128 -38.56 -2.62 35.05
CA ASN A 128 -39.71 -3.52 35.06
C ASN A 128 -39.64 -4.59 36.15
N PHE A 129 -38.64 -4.57 36.99
CA PHE A 129 -38.32 -5.63 37.94
C PHE A 129 -38.41 -5.20 39.43
N GLU A 130 -38.90 -4.02 39.74
CA GLU A 130 -39.25 -3.60 41.12
C GLU A 130 -40.59 -4.22 41.55
N ILE A 131 -40.62 -5.54 41.60
CA ILE A 131 -41.82 -6.30 41.95
C ILE A 131 -42.04 -6.44 43.48
N VAL A 132 -41.04 -6.08 44.29
CA VAL A 132 -41.13 -6.15 45.74
C VAL A 132 -41.59 -4.80 46.30
N LYS A 133 -42.62 -4.79 47.18
CA LYS A 133 -43.07 -3.58 47.86
C LYS A 133 -41.96 -3.07 48.81
N SER A 134 -41.62 -1.82 48.75
CA SER A 134 -40.79 -1.17 49.75
C SER A 134 -41.57 -1.04 51.08
N ASP A 135 -41.14 -1.77 52.10
CA ASP A 135 -41.72 -1.67 53.44
C ASP A 135 -41.47 -0.27 54.07
N THR A 136 -42.44 0.61 53.93
CA THR A 136 -42.46 1.92 54.65
C THR A 136 -42.92 1.85 56.07
N ASN A 137 -43.32 0.66 56.57
CA ASN A 137 -43.82 0.48 57.93
C ASN A 137 -43.04 -0.58 58.72
N THR A 138 -42.17 -0.17 59.56
CA THR A 138 -41.47 -0.92 60.62
C THR A 138 -42.39 -1.36 61.75
N SER A 139 -43.34 -2.28 61.55
CA SER A 139 -44.10 -2.91 62.58
C SER A 139 -44.65 -4.29 62.27
N THR A 140 -43.69 -5.29 62.08
CA THR A 140 -44.10 -6.69 62.18
C THR A 140 -43.02 -7.49 62.91
N GLN A 141 -42.86 -7.24 64.21
CA GLN A 141 -42.03 -8.04 65.13
C GLN A 141 -42.52 -9.48 65.34
N ASN A 142 -43.63 -9.95 64.77
CA ASN A 142 -44.22 -11.25 65.01
C ASN A 142 -44.67 -12.02 63.78
N SER A 143 -44.03 -11.81 62.57
CA SER A 143 -44.40 -12.70 61.47
C SER A 143 -43.68 -14.07 61.62
N LYS A 144 -44.44 -15.14 61.74
CA LYS A 144 -43.92 -16.54 61.76
C LYS A 144 -43.23 -16.95 60.51
N PHE A 145 -43.38 -16.22 59.42
CA PHE A 145 -42.76 -16.50 58.10
C PHE A 145 -41.63 -15.47 57.79
N LYS A 146 -40.41 -15.95 57.56
CA LYS A 146 -39.27 -15.14 57.17
C LYS A 146 -38.54 -15.68 55.94
N LEU A 147 -38.06 -14.81 55.07
CA LEU A 147 -37.18 -15.17 53.97
C LEU A 147 -35.73 -15.13 54.51
N SER A 148 -35.32 -16.20 55.20
CA SER A 148 -33.94 -16.36 55.71
C SER A 148 -33.11 -17.26 54.79
N ILE A 149 -33.05 -16.86 53.51
CA ILE A 149 -32.42 -17.66 52.43
C ILE A 149 -30.92 -17.78 52.71
N GLU A 150 -30.41 -19.02 52.67
CA GLU A 150 -29.00 -19.40 52.83
C GLU A 150 -28.42 -20.02 51.55
N GLU A 151 -29.31 -20.54 50.66
CA GLU A 151 -28.89 -21.16 49.41
C GLU A 151 -29.92 -20.90 48.29
N ILE A 152 -29.44 -20.45 47.12
CA ILE A 152 -30.20 -20.29 45.89
C ILE A 152 -29.61 -21.22 44.85
N ILE A 153 -30.45 -22.03 44.21
CA ILE A 153 -30.09 -22.95 43.12
C ILE A 153 -30.94 -22.62 41.91
N ILE A 154 -30.30 -22.31 40.79
CA ILE A 154 -30.98 -22.06 39.51
C ILE A 154 -30.42 -23.05 38.49
N LEU A 155 -31.31 -23.80 37.81
CA LEU A 155 -30.93 -24.78 36.79
C LEU A 155 -31.65 -24.49 35.47
N ASN A 156 -31.02 -24.85 34.37
CA ASN A 156 -31.59 -24.85 33.01
C ASN A 156 -32.41 -23.59 32.68
N SER A 157 -31.89 -22.42 33.04
CA SER A 157 -32.63 -21.15 32.99
C SER A 157 -31.98 -20.17 32.04
N SER A 158 -32.69 -19.15 31.62
CA SER A 158 -32.18 -18.08 30.76
C SER A 158 -32.40 -16.70 31.36
N VAL A 159 -31.50 -15.78 31.12
CA VAL A 159 -31.54 -14.38 31.55
C VAL A 159 -31.42 -13.47 30.36
N LEU A 160 -32.32 -12.50 30.25
CA LEU A 160 -32.22 -11.35 29.36
C LEU A 160 -32.33 -10.10 30.19
N HIS A 161 -31.29 -9.24 30.15
CA HIS A 161 -31.31 -7.91 30.74
C HIS A 161 -31.02 -6.88 29.66
N ILE A 162 -31.90 -5.89 29.52
CA ILE A 162 -31.76 -4.78 28.56
C ILE A 162 -31.87 -3.47 29.36
N ASP A 163 -30.82 -2.68 29.33
CA ASP A 163 -30.79 -1.31 29.83
C ASP A 163 -30.61 -0.36 28.64
N LEU A 164 -31.70 0.35 28.30
CA LEU A 164 -31.69 1.31 27.20
C LEU A 164 -31.01 2.63 27.58
N ALA A 165 -31.01 3.00 28.86
CA ALA A 165 -30.40 4.24 29.35
C ALA A 165 -28.87 4.16 29.26
N SER A 166 -28.27 3.04 29.67
CA SER A 166 -26.82 2.79 29.58
C SER A 166 -26.41 2.05 28.31
N LYS A 167 -27.35 1.71 27.41
CA LYS A 167 -27.12 0.91 26.20
C LYS A 167 -26.45 -0.45 26.47
N PHE A 168 -26.84 -1.09 27.57
CA PHE A 168 -26.30 -2.38 28.02
C PHE A 168 -27.28 -3.51 27.69
N ILE A 169 -26.78 -4.61 27.11
CA ILE A 169 -27.57 -5.82 26.81
C ILE A 169 -26.79 -7.04 27.29
N TYR A 170 -27.40 -7.82 28.15
CA TYR A 170 -26.89 -9.10 28.63
C TYR A 170 -27.88 -10.23 28.35
N ARG A 171 -27.43 -11.29 27.71
CA ARG A 171 -28.21 -12.52 27.46
C ARG A 171 -27.37 -13.75 27.75
N SER A 172 -27.88 -14.64 28.60
CA SER A 172 -27.16 -15.85 28.98
C SER A 172 -28.16 -17.03 29.23
N ASP A 173 -27.74 -18.22 28.91
CA ASP A 173 -28.34 -19.47 29.41
C ASP A 173 -27.53 -19.94 30.60
N ILE A 174 -28.21 -20.26 31.69
CA ILE A 174 -27.66 -20.77 32.94
C ILE A 174 -27.91 -22.26 33.01
N ALA A 175 -26.86 -23.08 32.81
CA ALA A 175 -26.97 -24.53 33.01
C ALA A 175 -27.14 -24.84 34.48
N SER A 176 -26.33 -24.25 35.35
CA SER A 176 -26.41 -24.34 36.78
C SER A 176 -25.84 -23.10 37.45
N LEU A 177 -26.53 -22.60 38.49
CA LEU A 177 -26.03 -21.57 39.39
C LEU A 177 -26.37 -21.99 40.82
N LYS A 178 -25.35 -21.93 41.68
CA LYS A 178 -25.49 -22.20 43.11
C LYS A 178 -24.87 -21.05 43.90
N ALA A 179 -25.68 -20.33 44.63
CA ALA A 179 -25.28 -19.23 45.50
C ALA A 179 -25.59 -19.59 46.94
N LYS A 180 -24.59 -19.47 47.82
CA LYS A 180 -24.71 -19.70 49.27
C LYS A 180 -24.26 -18.46 50.02
N GLY A 181 -25.06 -18.08 51.00
CA GLY A 181 -24.77 -16.90 51.86
C GLY A 181 -25.98 -16.59 52.79
N ALA A 182 -25.73 -15.69 53.72
CA ALA A 182 -26.80 -15.26 54.62
C ALA A 182 -27.58 -14.07 54.03
N PHE A 183 -28.34 -14.30 52.96
CA PHE A 183 -29.02 -13.28 52.14
C PHE A 183 -30.01 -12.37 52.93
N SER A 184 -30.31 -12.68 54.17
CA SER A 184 -31.12 -11.86 55.09
C SER A 184 -30.26 -10.92 55.94
N ALA A 185 -28.92 -11.05 55.92
CA ALA A 185 -28.02 -10.17 56.63
C ALA A 185 -27.58 -9.02 55.70
N ASN A 186 -27.23 -7.88 56.28
CA ASN A 186 -26.71 -6.74 55.55
C ASN A 186 -25.27 -7.00 55.05
N GLU A 187 -24.50 -7.76 55.84
CA GLU A 187 -23.13 -8.18 55.50
C GLU A 187 -23.02 -9.69 55.57
N PHE A 188 -22.46 -10.31 54.52
CA PHE A 188 -22.26 -11.77 54.48
C PHE A 188 -21.24 -12.16 53.41
N GLU A 189 -20.75 -13.39 53.54
CA GLU A 189 -19.95 -14.03 52.50
C GLU A 189 -20.84 -14.82 51.52
N LEU A 190 -20.80 -14.47 50.24
CA LEU A 190 -21.49 -15.15 49.14
C LEU A 190 -20.53 -16.09 48.44
N THR A 191 -20.77 -17.38 48.52
CA THR A 191 -20.12 -18.36 47.64
C THR A 191 -20.99 -18.58 46.38
N LEU A 192 -20.41 -18.33 45.21
CA LEU A 192 -21.08 -18.46 43.91
C LEU A 192 -20.39 -19.48 43.02
N ILE A 193 -21.07 -20.51 42.61
CA ILE A 193 -20.64 -21.50 41.63
C ILE A 193 -21.64 -21.47 40.48
N SER A 194 -21.17 -21.21 39.25
CA SER A 194 -22.07 -21.12 38.09
C SER A 194 -21.42 -21.69 36.83
N GLN A 195 -22.26 -22.34 36.00
CA GLN A 195 -21.97 -22.73 34.64
C GLN A 195 -22.99 -22.05 33.74
N MET A 196 -22.52 -21.18 32.85
CA MET A 196 -23.40 -20.41 31.97
C MET A 196 -22.82 -20.26 30.57
N HIS A 197 -23.74 -20.17 29.60
CA HIS A 197 -23.42 -19.82 28.22
C HIS A 197 -23.85 -18.37 27.95
N VAL A 198 -22.92 -17.44 27.93
CA VAL A 198 -23.19 -16.03 27.63
C VAL A 198 -23.35 -15.85 26.13
N LYS A 199 -24.60 -15.65 25.67
CA LYS A 199 -24.91 -15.39 24.26
C LYS A 199 -24.44 -14.00 23.82
N THR A 200 -24.65 -13.00 24.67
CA THR A 200 -24.28 -11.61 24.37
C THR A 200 -24.05 -10.83 25.66
N LEU A 201 -22.94 -10.11 25.70
CA LEU A 201 -22.69 -8.99 26.58
C LEU A 201 -22.27 -7.80 25.70
N ASN A 202 -23.22 -6.86 25.54
CA ASN A 202 -23.04 -5.68 24.70
C ASN A 202 -23.12 -4.41 25.53
N TYR A 203 -22.23 -3.47 25.33
CA TYR A 203 -22.24 -2.14 25.94
C TYR A 203 -21.89 -1.11 24.87
N GLU A 204 -22.70 -0.05 24.75
CA GLU A 204 -22.53 1.02 23.74
C GLU A 204 -22.28 0.51 22.31
N GLN A 205 -23.01 -0.52 21.89
CA GLN A 205 -22.92 -1.20 20.57
C GLN A 205 -21.65 -2.08 20.38
N VAL A 206 -20.75 -2.16 21.36
CA VAL A 206 -19.61 -3.07 21.34
C VAL A 206 -19.98 -4.41 22.00
N ASN A 207 -19.80 -5.51 21.27
CA ASN A 207 -19.96 -6.85 21.82
C ASN A 207 -18.67 -7.29 22.53
N TYR A 208 -18.66 -7.26 23.85
CA TYR A 208 -17.51 -7.70 24.67
C TYR A 208 -17.44 -9.22 24.80
N ILE A 209 -18.61 -9.89 24.95
CA ILE A 209 -18.67 -11.35 25.00
C ILE A 209 -19.79 -11.82 24.05
N LYS A 210 -19.51 -12.81 23.21
CA LYS A 210 -20.48 -13.39 22.29
C LYS A 210 -20.28 -14.90 22.19
N ASN A 211 -21.33 -15.67 22.55
CA ASN A 211 -21.39 -17.13 22.51
C ASN A 211 -20.18 -17.79 23.22
N LYS A 212 -20.04 -17.53 24.54
CA LYS A 212 -18.94 -18.07 25.35
C LYS A 212 -19.46 -18.85 26.56
N GLU A 213 -18.81 -20.00 26.80
CA GLU A 213 -18.97 -20.75 28.06
C GLU A 213 -18.21 -20.05 29.18
N ILE A 214 -18.92 -19.74 30.29
CA ILE A 214 -18.32 -19.12 31.46
C ILE A 214 -18.64 -19.97 32.70
N ASN A 215 -17.61 -20.34 33.42
CA ASN A 215 -17.73 -21.00 34.71
C ASN A 215 -17.17 -20.08 35.79
N LEU A 216 -17.94 -19.87 36.84
CA LEU A 216 -17.57 -19.08 38.01
C LEU A 216 -17.44 -19.98 39.24
N ASN A 217 -16.40 -19.75 40.02
CA ASN A 217 -16.27 -20.31 41.37
C ASN A 217 -15.61 -19.24 42.23
N THR A 218 -16.43 -18.54 43.00
CA THR A 218 -15.97 -17.33 43.70
C THR A 218 -16.55 -17.25 45.11
N SER A 219 -15.83 -16.57 45.98
CA SER A 219 -16.30 -16.05 47.26
C SER A 219 -16.29 -14.53 47.20
N ILE A 220 -17.42 -13.89 47.53
CA ILE A 220 -17.63 -12.43 47.49
C ILE A 220 -18.10 -12.00 48.88
N ALA A 221 -17.35 -11.10 49.52
CA ALA A 221 -17.87 -10.41 50.69
C ALA A 221 -18.86 -9.32 50.23
N VAL A 222 -20.07 -9.40 50.67
CA VAL A 222 -21.20 -8.52 50.28
C VAL A 222 -21.59 -7.66 51.46
N ASP A 223 -21.62 -6.33 51.25
CA ASP A 223 -22.15 -5.35 52.18
C ASP A 223 -23.27 -4.54 51.47
N PHE A 224 -24.51 -4.89 51.74
CA PHE A 224 -25.70 -4.22 51.19
C PHE A 224 -25.91 -2.82 51.81
N THR A 225 -25.34 -2.54 52.98
CA THR A 225 -25.52 -1.21 53.63
C THR A 225 -24.74 -0.13 52.87
N ASN A 226 -23.56 -0.50 52.37
CA ASN A 226 -22.66 0.38 51.63
C ASN A 226 -22.59 0.07 50.13
N ASP A 227 -23.42 -0.83 49.60
CA ASP A 227 -23.38 -1.32 48.21
C ASP A 227 -21.96 -1.75 47.77
N HIS A 228 -21.25 -2.45 48.67
CA HIS A 228 -19.85 -2.80 48.51
C HIS A 228 -19.69 -4.33 48.33
N TYR A 229 -18.93 -4.72 47.32
CA TYR A 229 -18.70 -6.11 46.91
C TYR A 229 -17.21 -6.38 46.77
N GLN A 230 -16.67 -7.25 47.61
CA GLN A 230 -15.25 -7.60 47.58
C GLN A 230 -15.04 -9.02 47.08
N PHE A 231 -14.23 -9.19 46.07
CA PHE A 231 -13.85 -10.44 45.45
C PHE A 231 -12.52 -10.95 46.03
N ASN A 232 -12.47 -12.16 46.55
CA ASN A 232 -11.32 -12.76 47.18
C ASN A 232 -10.91 -14.02 46.33
N SER A 233 -9.96 -13.83 45.42
CA SER A 233 -9.46 -14.89 44.51
C SER A 233 -10.57 -15.62 43.74
N ALA A 234 -11.50 -14.84 43.18
CA ALA A 234 -12.59 -15.37 42.36
C ALA A 234 -12.07 -16.09 41.10
N ALA A 235 -12.32 -17.39 41.00
CA ALA A 235 -11.93 -18.15 39.83
C ALA A 235 -12.99 -18.04 38.74
N ILE A 236 -12.60 -17.47 37.60
CA ILE A 236 -13.40 -17.31 36.39
C ILE A 236 -12.77 -18.11 35.27
N LYS A 237 -13.52 -19.01 34.67
CA LYS A 237 -13.10 -19.74 33.49
C LYS A 237 -13.97 -19.33 32.30
N ILE A 238 -13.34 -18.75 31.27
CA ILE A 238 -13.99 -18.37 30.01
C ILE A 238 -13.41 -19.28 28.92
N GLU A 239 -14.22 -20.22 28.40
CA GLU A 239 -13.72 -21.27 27.50
C GLU A 239 -12.58 -22.05 28.16
N LYS A 240 -11.35 -21.92 27.61
CA LYS A 240 -10.11 -22.50 28.16
C LYS A 240 -9.32 -21.54 29.04
N LEU A 241 -9.74 -20.29 29.20
CA LEU A 241 -9.00 -19.28 29.96
C LEU A 241 -9.38 -19.37 31.44
N ASN A 242 -8.41 -19.64 32.29
CA ASN A 242 -8.56 -19.61 33.73
C ASN A 242 -7.99 -18.31 34.29
N LEU A 243 -8.85 -17.50 34.87
CA LEU A 243 -8.51 -16.18 35.44
C LEU A 243 -8.83 -16.18 36.92
N LEU A 244 -8.02 -15.50 37.70
CA LEU A 244 -8.27 -15.15 39.09
C LEU A 244 -8.56 -13.66 39.19
N LEU A 245 -9.67 -13.33 39.84
CA LEU A 245 -10.13 -11.95 40.04
C LEU A 245 -10.04 -11.61 41.52
N ASP A 246 -9.39 -10.52 41.85
CA ASP A 246 -9.30 -9.94 43.21
C ASP A 246 -9.67 -8.45 43.21
N GLY A 247 -10.19 -7.96 44.32
CA GLY A 247 -10.48 -6.54 44.46
C GLY A 247 -11.92 -6.25 44.88
N ASP A 248 -12.39 -5.04 44.63
CA ASP A 248 -13.70 -4.60 45.08
C ASP A 248 -14.42 -3.67 44.08
N ILE A 249 -15.76 -3.64 44.22
CA ILE A 249 -16.65 -2.70 43.53
C ILE A 249 -17.56 -2.07 44.55
N ASN A 250 -17.70 -0.74 44.51
CA ASN A 250 -18.60 0.03 45.34
C ASN A 250 -19.59 0.79 44.44
N PHE A 251 -20.89 0.58 44.65
CA PHE A 251 -21.98 1.26 43.93
C PHE A 251 -22.71 2.29 44.78
N SER A 252 -22.23 2.60 46.00
CA SER A 252 -22.89 3.60 46.88
C SER A 252 -23.05 4.93 46.15
N SER A 253 -24.15 5.62 46.39
CA SER A 253 -24.49 6.89 45.76
C SER A 253 -23.45 8.00 46.02
N SER A 254 -22.65 7.88 47.07
CA SER A 254 -21.62 8.85 47.49
C SER A 254 -20.23 8.52 46.94
N ASN A 255 -19.95 7.29 46.51
CA ASN A 255 -18.61 6.88 46.09
C ASN A 255 -18.67 5.63 45.17
N LYS A 256 -19.09 5.82 43.91
CA LYS A 256 -19.06 4.75 42.93
C LYS A 256 -17.64 4.50 42.49
N SER A 257 -17.09 3.33 42.77
CA SER A 257 -15.68 3.00 42.46
C SER A 257 -15.48 1.54 42.12
N ILE A 258 -14.44 1.29 41.37
CA ILE A 258 -13.93 -0.04 40.99
C ILE A 258 -12.45 -0.13 41.28
N ASN A 259 -11.99 -1.25 41.83
CA ASN A 259 -10.60 -1.58 42.04
C ASN A 259 -10.46 -3.10 41.87
N LEU A 260 -10.40 -3.56 40.64
CA LEU A 260 -10.32 -4.98 40.29
C LEU A 260 -8.97 -5.28 39.65
N THR A 261 -8.42 -6.43 39.99
CA THR A 261 -7.28 -7.05 39.31
C THR A 261 -7.69 -8.42 38.84
N ALA A 262 -7.33 -8.76 37.59
CA ALA A 262 -7.48 -10.11 37.07
C ALA A 262 -6.13 -10.62 36.57
N GLN A 263 -5.83 -11.88 36.84
CA GLN A 263 -4.58 -12.52 36.42
C GLN A 263 -4.82 -13.95 35.93
N GLY A 264 -4.02 -14.35 34.96
CA GLY A 264 -4.02 -15.72 34.46
C GLY A 264 -2.64 -16.09 33.94
N LYS A 265 -2.23 -17.33 34.17
CA LYS A 265 -0.98 -17.91 33.68
C LYS A 265 -1.30 -19.12 32.80
N GLU A 266 -0.41 -19.40 31.85
CA GLU A 266 -0.57 -20.54 30.93
C GLU A 266 -1.92 -20.53 30.20
N LEU A 267 -2.40 -19.34 29.83
CA LEU A 267 -3.65 -19.16 29.11
C LEU A 267 -3.50 -19.61 27.65
N ASP A 268 -4.54 -20.24 27.12
CA ASP A 268 -4.61 -20.59 25.69
C ASP A 268 -4.80 -19.31 24.85
N ILE A 269 -3.87 -19.05 23.95
CA ILE A 269 -3.84 -17.82 23.14
C ILE A 269 -5.06 -17.72 22.23
N GLN A 270 -5.48 -18.82 21.60
CA GLN A 270 -6.65 -18.80 20.70
C GLN A 270 -7.93 -18.48 21.47
N SER A 271 -8.07 -19.03 22.67
CA SER A 271 -9.18 -18.70 23.56
C SER A 271 -9.17 -17.22 23.95
N PHE A 272 -8.00 -16.66 24.28
CA PHE A 272 -7.87 -15.22 24.56
C PHE A 272 -8.28 -14.37 23.34
N LEU A 273 -7.72 -14.64 22.17
CA LEU A 273 -8.06 -13.90 20.94
C LEU A 273 -9.55 -13.99 20.59
N SER A 274 -10.20 -15.12 20.94
CA SER A 274 -11.61 -15.35 20.68
C SER A 274 -12.56 -14.54 21.58
N ILE A 275 -12.11 -14.03 22.72
CA ILE A 275 -12.92 -13.18 23.61
C ILE A 275 -12.76 -11.68 23.32
N LEU A 276 -11.82 -11.29 22.46
CA LEU A 276 -11.70 -9.91 22.03
C LEU A 276 -12.95 -9.44 21.28
N PRO A 277 -13.34 -8.16 21.40
CA PRO A 277 -14.44 -7.59 20.63
C PRO A 277 -14.32 -7.87 19.13
N ASN A 278 -15.45 -8.03 18.42
CA ASN A 278 -15.48 -8.44 17.02
C ASN A 278 -14.61 -7.61 16.08
N GLN A 279 -14.47 -6.31 16.37
CA GLN A 279 -13.62 -5.41 15.58
C GLN A 279 -12.14 -5.83 15.58
N TYR A 280 -11.68 -6.48 16.66
CA TYR A 280 -10.31 -7.00 16.79
C TYR A 280 -10.25 -8.49 16.46
N SER A 281 -11.21 -9.30 16.96
CA SER A 281 -11.21 -10.76 16.80
C SER A 281 -11.29 -11.19 15.33
N ASN A 282 -11.96 -10.43 14.47
CA ASN A 282 -12.03 -10.74 13.03
C ASN A 282 -10.66 -10.61 12.35
N LYS A 283 -9.84 -9.65 12.77
CA LYS A 283 -8.47 -9.44 12.22
C LYS A 283 -7.51 -10.57 12.63
N VAL A 284 -7.75 -11.20 13.78
CA VAL A 284 -6.87 -12.26 14.30
C VAL A 284 -7.32 -13.68 13.96
N LYS A 285 -8.49 -13.88 13.33
CA LYS A 285 -8.98 -15.21 12.90
C LYS A 285 -8.09 -15.93 11.89
N GLU A 286 -7.31 -15.16 11.13
CA GLU A 286 -6.37 -15.67 10.12
C GLU A 286 -5.07 -16.20 10.73
N TYR A 287 -4.90 -16.01 12.05
CA TYR A 287 -3.72 -16.45 12.80
C TYR A 287 -4.09 -17.58 13.73
N LYS A 288 -3.38 -18.69 13.61
CA LYS A 288 -3.44 -19.78 14.60
C LYS A 288 -2.18 -19.71 15.46
N SER A 289 -2.34 -19.85 16.75
CA SER A 289 -1.20 -19.86 17.68
C SER A 289 -1.21 -21.12 18.54
N THR A 290 -0.04 -21.64 18.79
CA THR A 290 0.20 -22.69 19.78
C THR A 290 1.13 -22.13 20.85
N GLY A 291 0.88 -22.50 22.09
CA GLY A 291 1.62 -22.00 23.24
C GLY A 291 0.71 -21.32 24.25
N THR A 292 1.31 -20.72 25.24
CA THR A 292 0.62 -20.11 26.36
C THR A 292 1.00 -18.65 26.52
N MET A 293 0.10 -17.90 27.15
CA MET A 293 0.32 -16.51 27.52
C MET A 293 0.04 -16.29 29.00
N PHE A 294 0.62 -15.26 29.57
CA PHE A 294 0.15 -14.70 30.82
C PHE A 294 -0.64 -13.41 30.56
N LEU A 295 -1.59 -13.14 31.47
CA LEU A 295 -2.39 -11.92 31.46
C LEU A 295 -2.48 -11.38 32.89
N GLN A 296 -2.26 -10.11 33.05
CA GLN A 296 -2.54 -9.37 34.30
C GLN A 296 -3.20 -8.05 33.91
N THR A 297 -4.36 -7.77 34.48
CA THR A 297 -5.07 -6.52 34.26
C THR A 297 -5.52 -5.91 35.56
N SER A 298 -5.55 -4.58 35.62
CA SER A 298 -6.08 -3.80 36.75
C SER A 298 -7.02 -2.74 36.20
N ILE A 299 -8.20 -2.65 36.82
CA ILE A 299 -9.19 -1.61 36.52
C ILE A 299 -9.43 -0.84 37.85
N LYS A 300 -9.07 0.44 37.88
CA LYS A 300 -9.14 1.24 39.11
C LYS A 300 -9.61 2.66 38.85
N GLY A 301 -10.60 3.09 39.63
CA GLY A 301 -11.10 4.47 39.51
C GLY A 301 -12.57 4.62 39.87
N SER A 302 -13.11 5.81 39.60
CA SER A 302 -14.53 6.14 39.80
C SER A 302 -15.38 5.54 38.66
N LEU A 303 -16.60 5.10 39.01
CA LEU A 303 -17.65 4.66 38.09
C LEU A 303 -18.71 5.77 37.82
N ASP A 304 -18.40 7.01 38.14
CA ASP A 304 -19.28 8.15 37.86
C ASP A 304 -19.39 8.40 36.36
N SER A 305 -20.53 8.86 35.86
CA SER A 305 -20.89 8.99 34.44
C SER A 305 -19.92 9.83 33.60
N ASN A 306 -19.05 10.64 34.20
CA ASN A 306 -18.09 11.51 33.51
C ASN A 306 -16.61 11.11 33.73
N LYS A 307 -16.38 9.95 34.34
CA LYS A 307 -15.03 9.48 34.65
C LYS A 307 -14.81 8.06 34.13
N THR A 308 -13.73 7.84 33.41
CA THR A 308 -13.33 6.51 32.98
C THR A 308 -12.32 5.92 33.95
N PRO A 309 -12.54 4.72 34.49
CA PRO A 309 -11.53 4.05 35.31
C PRO A 309 -10.23 3.82 34.53
N ARG A 310 -9.10 3.90 35.22
CA ARG A 310 -7.82 3.53 34.64
C ARG A 310 -7.76 2.03 34.45
N ILE A 311 -7.39 1.62 33.21
CA ILE A 311 -7.19 0.24 32.79
C ILE A 311 -5.71 0.04 32.51
N LEU A 312 -5.07 -0.82 33.29
CA LEU A 312 -3.74 -1.30 33.02
C LEU A 312 -3.82 -2.77 32.64
N LEU A 313 -3.23 -3.14 31.49
CA LEU A 313 -3.14 -4.52 31.05
C LEU A 313 -1.68 -4.86 30.74
N LEU A 314 -1.21 -5.97 31.27
CA LEU A 314 0.06 -6.57 30.98
C LEU A 314 -0.19 -7.99 30.44
N ALA A 315 0.28 -8.27 29.23
CA ALA A 315 0.19 -9.59 28.63
C ALA A 315 1.54 -10.00 28.04
N GLY A 316 1.81 -11.28 27.97
CA GLY A 316 3.04 -11.75 27.36
C GLY A 316 2.90 -13.16 26.82
N PHE A 317 3.70 -13.40 25.78
CA PHE A 317 3.81 -14.66 25.07
C PHE A 317 5.25 -15.18 25.25
N GLU A 318 5.41 -16.45 25.52
CA GLU A 318 6.71 -17.07 25.69
C GLU A 318 6.82 -18.31 24.80
N ASN A 319 7.85 -18.34 23.97
CA ASN A 319 8.18 -19.46 23.07
C ASN A 319 6.97 -19.93 22.22
N THR A 320 6.18 -18.98 21.73
CA THR A 320 4.94 -19.22 21.01
C THR A 320 5.20 -19.43 19.51
N GLU A 321 4.44 -20.34 18.89
CA GLU A 321 4.36 -20.48 17.42
C GLU A 321 3.08 -19.80 16.93
N VAL A 322 3.19 -18.95 15.89
CA VAL A 322 2.06 -18.33 15.21
C VAL A 322 2.06 -18.76 13.74
N GLU A 323 1.01 -19.42 13.30
CA GLU A 323 0.77 -19.76 11.91
C GLU A 323 -0.12 -18.69 11.25
N ILE A 324 0.37 -18.11 10.16
CA ILE A 324 -0.35 -17.15 9.32
C ILE A 324 -1.03 -17.93 8.19
N ASN A 325 -2.35 -17.82 8.08
CA ASN A 325 -3.13 -18.52 7.08
C ASN A 325 -4.28 -17.64 6.57
N ASN A 326 -3.93 -16.67 5.72
CA ASN A 326 -4.90 -15.78 5.07
C ASN A 326 -4.99 -16.07 3.56
N SER A 327 -5.79 -15.29 2.83
CA SER A 327 -6.00 -15.45 1.38
C SER A 327 -4.71 -15.36 0.55
N SER A 328 -3.73 -14.59 1.02
CA SER A 328 -2.46 -14.32 0.31
C SER A 328 -1.29 -15.15 0.84
N ILE A 329 -1.35 -15.55 2.13
CA ILE A 329 -0.25 -16.23 2.83
C ILE A 329 -0.77 -17.54 3.39
N LYS A 330 -0.22 -18.67 2.96
CA LYS A 330 -0.65 -19.99 3.44
C LYS A 330 0.46 -20.69 4.21
N ASN A 331 0.11 -21.19 5.39
CA ASN A 331 0.96 -22.08 6.21
C ASN A 331 2.35 -21.50 6.53
N GLN A 332 2.47 -20.18 6.72
CA GLN A 332 3.72 -19.59 7.18
C GLN A 332 3.74 -19.54 8.72
N LYS A 333 4.86 -19.95 9.31
CA LYS A 333 5.01 -20.05 10.76
C LYS A 333 6.07 -19.08 11.26
N ILE A 334 5.71 -18.30 12.28
CA ILE A 334 6.62 -17.53 13.11
C ILE A 334 6.82 -18.34 14.38
N ASN A 335 8.06 -18.72 14.67
CA ASN A 335 8.40 -19.56 15.80
C ASN A 335 9.12 -18.76 16.88
N ARG A 336 9.14 -19.31 18.12
CA ARG A 336 9.82 -18.73 19.28
C ARG A 336 9.47 -17.27 19.50
N LEU A 337 8.18 -16.92 19.25
CA LEU A 337 7.70 -15.57 19.50
C LEU A 337 7.64 -15.32 21.01
N ASN A 338 8.39 -14.33 21.45
CA ASN A 338 8.40 -13.84 22.84
C ASN A 338 8.13 -12.34 22.80
N PHE A 339 7.15 -11.87 23.55
CA PHE A 339 6.96 -10.44 23.78
C PHE A 339 6.15 -10.18 25.04
N LYS A 340 6.29 -8.96 25.57
CA LYS A 340 5.45 -8.42 26.64
C LYS A 340 4.79 -7.14 26.14
N LEU A 341 3.47 -7.10 26.26
CA LEU A 341 2.63 -5.97 25.89
C LEU A 341 2.11 -5.32 27.16
N SER A 342 2.17 -4.02 27.25
CA SER A 342 1.42 -3.24 28.24
C SER A 342 0.46 -2.28 27.53
N TYR A 343 -0.73 -2.15 28.09
CA TYR A 343 -1.72 -1.14 27.71
C TYR A 343 -2.11 -0.32 28.92
N ASP A 344 -2.18 1.00 28.75
CA ASP A 344 -2.65 1.96 29.75
C ASP A 344 -3.56 2.96 29.03
N ASN A 345 -4.81 3.06 29.46
CA ASN A 345 -5.73 4.07 28.92
C ASN A 345 -5.51 5.47 29.51
N ASN A 346 -4.58 5.62 30.45
CA ASN A 346 -4.15 6.87 31.09
C ASN A 346 -5.32 7.82 31.47
N ALA A 347 -6.41 7.25 31.97
CA ALA A 347 -7.69 7.93 32.21
C ALA A 347 -7.65 9.16 33.15
N THR A 348 -6.49 9.46 33.74
CA THR A 348 -6.30 10.60 34.62
C THR A 348 -5.91 11.89 33.91
N VAL A 349 -5.51 11.84 32.63
CA VAL A 349 -4.92 12.98 31.90
C VAL A 349 -5.78 13.40 30.72
N SER A 350 -6.07 12.51 29.78
CA SER A 350 -6.95 12.79 28.63
C SER A 350 -7.23 11.49 27.84
N MET A 351 -8.32 11.45 27.07
CA MET A 351 -8.63 10.32 26.17
C MET A 351 -7.61 10.14 25.02
N LEU A 352 -6.70 11.11 24.85
CA LEU A 352 -5.68 11.09 23.78
C LEU A 352 -4.38 10.38 24.20
N ASP A 353 -4.27 9.94 25.45
CA ASP A 353 -3.02 9.40 26.00
C ASP A 353 -3.02 7.87 26.13
N ASP A 354 -3.99 7.20 25.52
CA ASP A 354 -4.01 5.72 25.43
C ASP A 354 -2.71 5.19 24.81
N ARG A 355 -2.07 4.23 25.51
CA ARG A 355 -0.77 3.72 25.10
C ARG A 355 -0.71 2.20 25.10
N ILE A 356 -0.10 1.66 24.04
CA ILE A 356 0.25 0.24 23.93
C ILE A 356 1.76 0.15 23.73
N ASP A 357 2.46 -0.51 24.65
CA ASP A 357 3.90 -0.70 24.58
C ASP A 357 4.24 -2.20 24.46
N VAL A 358 5.00 -2.54 23.42
CA VAL A 358 5.75 -3.77 23.29
C VAL A 358 7.23 -3.40 23.30
N ASN A 359 7.80 -3.25 24.50
CA ASN A 359 9.16 -2.74 24.69
C ASN A 359 10.24 -3.62 24.07
N SER A 360 9.96 -4.90 23.89
CA SER A 360 10.83 -5.82 23.15
C SER A 360 10.04 -7.04 22.70
N PHE A 361 10.31 -7.47 21.47
CA PHE A 361 9.89 -8.77 21.00
C PHE A 361 11.05 -9.50 20.32
N THR A 362 11.03 -10.82 20.38
CA THR A 362 11.93 -11.70 19.63
C THR A 362 11.13 -12.82 19.00
N ALA A 363 11.52 -13.21 17.80
CA ALA A 363 10.90 -14.31 17.07
C ALA A 363 11.92 -14.94 16.12
N THR A 364 11.57 -16.07 15.52
CA THR A 364 12.29 -16.61 14.38
C THR A 364 11.31 -16.90 13.24
N PHE A 365 11.74 -16.57 12.04
CA PHE A 365 11.05 -16.95 10.82
C PHE A 365 12.02 -17.72 9.93
N GLN A 366 11.66 -18.95 9.53
CA GLN A 366 12.57 -19.87 8.83
C GLN A 366 13.96 -19.96 9.52
N ASP A 367 13.94 -20.13 10.86
CA ASP A 367 15.10 -20.18 11.75
C ASP A 367 16.00 -18.93 11.81
N LYS A 368 15.64 -17.87 11.12
CA LYS A 368 16.35 -16.57 11.16
C LYS A 368 15.69 -15.61 12.15
N PRO A 369 16.48 -14.84 12.94
CA PRO A 369 15.95 -14.02 14.02
C PRO A 369 15.24 -12.77 13.51
N ILE A 370 14.21 -12.38 14.26
CA ILE A 370 13.53 -11.09 14.17
C ILE A 370 13.45 -10.52 15.57
N GLN A 371 13.85 -9.28 15.77
CA GLN A 371 13.75 -8.59 17.05
C GLN A 371 13.35 -7.13 16.87
N GLY A 372 12.79 -6.56 17.93
CA GLY A 372 12.38 -5.16 17.88
C GLY A 372 11.54 -4.72 19.08
N HIS A 373 10.94 -3.53 18.93
CA HIS A 373 9.91 -3.00 19.81
C HIS A 373 8.85 -2.26 18.97
N ILE A 374 7.66 -2.09 19.54
CA ILE A 374 6.60 -1.27 18.97
C ILE A 374 5.84 -0.60 20.11
N ASN A 375 5.80 0.72 20.11
CA ASN A 375 5.03 1.53 21.03
C ASN A 375 4.01 2.34 20.22
N ILE A 376 2.78 2.36 20.69
CA ILE A 376 1.67 3.03 20.03
C ILE A 376 0.98 3.93 21.04
N SER A 377 0.82 5.20 20.72
CA SER A 377 0.05 6.18 21.49
C SER A 377 -1.01 6.84 20.63
N GLU A 378 -1.93 7.60 21.22
CA GLU A 378 -2.96 8.35 20.51
C GLU A 378 -3.82 7.45 19.59
N LEU A 379 -4.48 6.43 20.17
CA LEU A 379 -5.16 5.36 19.40
C LEU A 379 -6.23 5.84 18.40
N ASN A 380 -6.70 7.08 18.44
CA ASN A 380 -7.62 7.67 17.47
C ASN A 380 -6.91 8.00 16.13
N ASP A 381 -5.66 8.49 16.20
CA ASP A 381 -4.72 8.60 15.07
C ASP A 381 -3.37 8.08 15.55
N PRO A 382 -3.13 6.76 15.47
CA PRO A 382 -2.03 6.12 16.17
C PRO A 382 -0.65 6.68 15.81
N TYR A 383 0.07 7.15 16.81
CA TYR A 383 1.49 7.45 16.71
C TYR A 383 2.28 6.18 17.01
N ILE A 384 3.05 5.74 16.04
CA ILE A 384 3.85 4.51 16.10
C ILE A 384 5.32 4.84 16.30
N ASP A 385 5.96 4.21 17.31
CA ASP A 385 7.41 4.13 17.47
C ASP A 385 7.82 2.66 17.33
N LEU A 386 8.33 2.33 16.14
CA LEU A 386 8.71 0.98 15.73
C LEU A 386 10.23 0.87 15.58
N TYR A 387 10.81 -0.16 16.16
CA TYR A 387 12.14 -0.64 15.81
C TYR A 387 12.07 -2.11 15.41
N ILE A 388 12.69 -2.45 14.27
CA ILE A 388 12.81 -3.83 13.81
C ILE A 388 14.21 -4.10 13.28
N GLU A 389 14.77 -5.24 13.68
CA GLU A 389 16.04 -5.75 13.16
C GLU A 389 15.89 -7.23 12.78
N THR A 390 16.31 -7.56 11.56
CA THR A 390 16.20 -8.92 11.04
C THR A 390 17.20 -9.20 9.93
N GLN A 391 17.52 -10.47 9.73
CA GLN A 391 18.23 -10.98 8.56
C GLN A 391 17.42 -12.13 7.97
N GLN A 392 16.92 -11.98 6.77
CA GLN A 392 16.00 -12.94 6.16
C GLN A 392 16.38 -13.23 4.70
N SER A 393 15.97 -14.37 4.19
CA SER A 393 15.96 -14.64 2.75
C SER A 393 14.83 -13.82 2.09
N LEU A 394 15.07 -13.21 0.95
CA LEU A 394 14.05 -12.50 0.18
C LEU A 394 12.93 -13.42 -0.27
N THR A 395 13.23 -14.68 -0.59
CA THR A 395 12.22 -15.70 -0.92
C THR A 395 11.31 -16.03 0.27
N ASP A 396 11.81 -15.93 1.48
CA ASP A 396 11.01 -16.16 2.69
C ASP A 396 10.17 -14.93 3.04
N ILE A 397 10.75 -13.72 2.92
CA ILE A 397 9.99 -12.46 3.09
C ILE A 397 8.81 -12.39 2.12
N GLN A 398 9.02 -12.76 0.87
CA GLN A 398 7.95 -12.76 -0.15
C GLN A 398 6.78 -13.69 0.21
N LYS A 399 7.00 -14.75 0.99
CA LYS A 399 5.92 -15.62 1.47
C LYS A 399 4.99 -14.92 2.47
N ILE A 400 5.50 -13.91 3.21
CA ILE A 400 4.73 -13.11 4.18
C ILE A 400 4.24 -11.80 3.56
N PHE A 401 5.08 -11.18 2.73
CA PHE A 401 4.79 -9.91 2.07
C PHE A 401 4.89 -10.07 0.55
N PRO A 402 3.89 -10.66 -0.10
CA PRO A 402 3.89 -10.83 -1.55
C PRO A 402 3.85 -9.47 -2.23
N ILE A 403 4.88 -9.18 -3.05
CA ILE A 403 4.91 -7.99 -3.88
C ILE A 403 4.34 -8.37 -5.25
N LYS A 404 3.32 -7.66 -5.68
CA LYS A 404 2.66 -7.94 -6.96
C LYS A 404 3.66 -7.82 -8.13
N ASP A 405 3.64 -8.79 -9.02
CA ASP A 405 4.50 -8.86 -10.21
C ASP A 405 6.02 -8.90 -9.90
N VAL A 406 6.43 -9.34 -8.70
CA VAL A 406 7.82 -9.58 -8.32
C VAL A 406 7.95 -10.99 -7.74
N ASP A 407 8.89 -11.77 -8.27
CA ASP A 407 9.16 -13.14 -7.81
C ASP A 407 10.67 -13.32 -7.52
N PHE A 408 11.04 -13.25 -6.25
CA PHE A 408 12.40 -13.46 -5.79
C PHE A 408 12.80 -14.93 -5.93
N LYS A 409 13.90 -15.20 -6.61
CA LYS A 409 14.46 -16.55 -6.78
C LYS A 409 15.53 -16.87 -5.74
N LYS A 410 16.27 -15.88 -5.29
CA LYS A 410 17.29 -15.95 -4.24
C LYS A 410 17.62 -14.56 -3.71
N GLY A 411 18.39 -14.51 -2.65
CA GLY A 411 18.96 -13.28 -2.08
C GLY A 411 18.70 -13.18 -0.59
N ASP A 412 19.55 -12.43 0.09
CA ASP A 412 19.46 -12.15 1.52
C ASP A 412 19.20 -10.66 1.75
N LEU A 413 18.34 -10.39 2.73
CA LEU A 413 18.04 -9.07 3.26
C LEU A 413 18.53 -8.95 4.69
N ALA A 414 19.30 -7.92 5.00
CA ALA A 414 19.51 -7.46 6.37
C ALA A 414 18.81 -6.11 6.53
N LEU A 415 17.91 -6.01 7.50
CA LEU A 415 17.09 -4.82 7.78
C LEU A 415 17.33 -4.37 9.21
N LYS A 416 17.55 -3.07 9.38
CA LYS A 416 17.52 -2.37 10.65
C LYS A 416 16.73 -1.08 10.42
N LEU A 417 15.55 -0.96 11.04
CA LEU A 417 14.64 0.16 10.84
C LEU A 417 14.11 0.65 12.17
N LYS A 418 14.25 1.96 12.40
CA LYS A 418 13.48 2.72 13.37
C LYS A 418 12.53 3.63 12.61
N LEU A 419 11.24 3.61 12.96
CA LEU A 419 10.19 4.40 12.33
C LEU A 419 9.32 5.05 13.39
N GLN A 420 9.15 6.37 13.31
CA GLN A 420 8.31 7.16 14.21
C GLN A 420 7.39 8.05 13.38
N THR A 421 6.07 7.85 13.51
CA THR A 421 5.10 8.59 12.68
C THR A 421 3.67 8.33 13.13
N HIS A 422 2.72 9.20 12.76
CA HIS A 422 1.29 8.88 12.80
C HIS A 422 0.88 8.00 11.61
N VAL A 423 -0.09 7.12 11.82
CA VAL A 423 -0.61 6.24 10.75
C VAL A 423 -1.20 7.07 9.61
N SER A 424 -1.90 8.16 9.92
CA SER A 424 -2.47 9.07 8.92
C SER A 424 -1.41 9.72 8.01
N ASP A 425 -0.17 9.92 8.50
CA ASP A 425 0.92 10.48 7.71
C ASP A 425 1.49 9.49 6.69
N LEU A 426 1.34 8.18 6.94
CA LEU A 426 1.71 7.12 6.00
C LEU A 426 0.73 7.00 4.83
N GLU A 427 -0.52 7.40 5.02
CA GLU A 427 -1.60 7.27 4.04
C GLU A 427 -1.72 8.50 3.11
N LYS A 428 -1.09 9.65 3.47
CA LYS A 428 -1.28 10.93 2.76
C LYS A 428 0.07 11.57 2.39
N ASN A 429 0.29 11.77 1.11
CA ASN A 429 1.51 12.38 0.54
C ASN A 429 1.84 13.80 1.07
N ASN A 430 0.87 14.50 1.65
CA ASN A 430 1.06 15.88 2.10
C ASN A 430 1.74 16.01 3.48
N ASN A 431 1.88 14.92 4.24
CA ASN A 431 2.37 14.94 5.62
C ASN A 431 3.75 14.30 5.80
N ILE A 432 4.50 14.10 4.71
CA ILE A 432 5.85 13.48 4.69
C ILE A 432 6.81 14.09 5.72
N LYS A 433 6.61 15.35 6.11
CA LYS A 433 7.46 16.05 7.07
C LYS A 433 7.43 15.47 8.49
N HIS A 434 6.42 14.69 8.82
CA HIS A 434 6.22 14.10 10.15
C HIS A 434 6.70 12.64 10.25
N ILE A 435 7.16 12.05 9.11
CA ILE A 435 7.72 10.70 9.12
C ILE A 435 9.20 10.79 9.49
N GLU A 436 9.56 10.21 10.62
CA GLU A 436 10.95 10.07 11.05
C GLU A 436 11.36 8.61 10.92
N SER A 437 12.33 8.32 10.07
CA SER A 437 12.92 6.98 9.95
C SER A 437 14.43 7.03 9.95
N GLU A 438 15.04 5.98 10.53
CA GLU A 438 16.48 5.80 10.62
C GLU A 438 16.81 4.31 10.49
N GLY A 439 17.94 3.99 9.92
CA GLY A 439 18.43 2.62 9.81
C GLY A 439 18.93 2.26 8.43
N ASN A 440 19.18 0.97 8.23
CA ASN A 440 19.84 0.47 7.02
C ASN A 440 19.12 -0.76 6.46
N VAL A 441 19.17 -0.89 5.13
CA VAL A 441 18.79 -2.10 4.40
C VAL A 441 19.98 -2.55 3.57
N LYS A 442 20.36 -3.82 3.69
CA LYS A 442 21.37 -4.43 2.82
C LYS A 442 20.77 -5.63 2.11
N ILE A 443 20.85 -5.60 0.79
CA ILE A 443 20.46 -6.70 -0.08
C ILE A 443 21.74 -7.33 -0.65
N THR A 444 21.83 -8.66 -0.61
CA THR A 444 23.02 -9.37 -1.07
C THR A 444 22.64 -10.51 -2.01
N ASN A 445 23.28 -10.55 -3.18
CA ASN A 445 23.18 -11.60 -4.19
C ASN A 445 21.73 -11.98 -4.55
N ALA A 446 20.84 -10.99 -4.63
CA ALA A 446 19.46 -11.25 -4.97
C ALA A 446 19.27 -11.45 -6.48
N SER A 447 18.29 -12.27 -6.83
CA SER A 447 17.74 -12.36 -8.18
C SER A 447 16.23 -12.48 -8.12
N LEU A 448 15.58 -11.85 -9.09
CA LEU A 448 14.13 -11.83 -9.18
C LEU A 448 13.65 -11.79 -10.63
N LEU A 449 12.42 -12.20 -10.83
CA LEU A 449 11.66 -11.95 -12.04
C LEU A 449 10.71 -10.78 -11.78
N ALA A 450 10.75 -9.77 -12.62
CA ALA A 450 9.94 -8.57 -12.50
C ALA A 450 8.96 -8.42 -13.65
N GLY A 451 7.73 -8.00 -13.31
CA GLY A 451 6.66 -7.75 -14.27
C GLY A 451 6.00 -9.01 -14.84
N LYS A 452 4.92 -8.79 -15.58
CA LYS A 452 4.13 -9.86 -16.23
C LYS A 452 4.97 -10.73 -17.19
N TYR A 453 6.02 -10.15 -17.77
CA TYR A 453 6.88 -10.79 -18.76
C TYR A 453 8.17 -11.37 -18.19
N ALA A 454 8.24 -11.49 -16.86
CA ALA A 454 9.33 -12.17 -16.16
C ALA A 454 10.74 -11.66 -16.51
N LEU A 455 10.94 -10.33 -16.56
CA LEU A 455 12.27 -9.74 -16.73
C LEU A 455 13.20 -10.21 -15.61
N ALA A 456 14.27 -10.93 -15.98
CA ALA A 456 15.22 -11.45 -15.02
C ALA A 456 16.21 -10.36 -14.58
N LEU A 457 16.16 -10.00 -13.29
CA LEU A 457 17.15 -9.15 -12.64
C LEU A 457 18.06 -10.03 -11.78
N GLU A 458 19.36 -9.95 -12.02
CA GLU A 458 20.34 -10.84 -11.41
C GLU A 458 21.43 -10.07 -10.68
N ASN A 459 22.10 -10.75 -9.74
CA ASN A 459 23.23 -10.20 -8.97
C ASN A 459 22.91 -8.84 -8.32
N ILE A 460 21.67 -8.70 -7.83
CA ILE A 460 21.24 -7.48 -7.13
C ILE A 460 21.96 -7.41 -5.80
N ASN A 461 22.80 -6.39 -5.65
CA ASN A 461 23.42 -6.03 -4.38
C ASN A 461 23.10 -4.57 -4.11
N GLY A 462 22.69 -4.27 -2.87
CA GLY A 462 22.32 -2.92 -2.51
C GLY A 462 22.61 -2.61 -1.06
N ASP A 463 23.03 -1.38 -0.81
CA ASP A 463 23.18 -0.77 0.50
C ASP A 463 22.33 0.50 0.53
N TYR A 464 21.41 0.56 1.47
CA TYR A 464 20.41 1.61 1.56
C TYR A 464 20.33 2.12 3.00
N SER A 465 19.98 3.39 3.17
CA SER A 465 19.74 4.00 4.49
C SER A 465 18.41 4.74 4.50
N PHE A 466 17.63 4.56 5.57
CA PHE A 466 16.41 5.32 5.78
C PHE A 466 16.73 6.75 6.17
N GLN A 467 15.99 7.70 5.61
CA GLN A 467 16.12 9.13 5.88
C GLN A 467 14.74 9.79 5.81
N LYS A 468 14.08 9.95 6.95
CA LYS A 468 12.69 10.42 7.05
C LYS A 468 11.74 9.51 6.27
N ALA A 469 10.96 10.07 5.34
CA ALA A 469 10.06 9.28 4.49
C ALA A 469 10.75 8.53 3.35
N ASP A 470 12.04 8.80 3.13
CA ASP A 470 12.78 8.35 1.96
C ASP A 470 13.72 7.18 2.27
N LEU A 471 14.03 6.39 1.25
CA LEU A 471 15.12 5.41 1.29
C LEU A 471 16.24 5.87 0.36
N ARG A 472 17.37 6.24 0.95
CA ARG A 472 18.57 6.58 0.20
C ARG A 472 19.23 5.32 -0.35
N ILE A 473 19.55 5.33 -1.65
CA ILE A 473 20.34 4.31 -2.32
C ILE A 473 21.82 4.73 -2.20
N ASN A 474 22.54 4.19 -1.20
CA ASN A 474 23.96 4.44 -1.03
C ASN A 474 24.74 3.82 -2.19
N SER A 475 24.38 2.58 -2.53
CA SER A 475 24.81 1.90 -3.76
C SER A 475 23.86 0.77 -4.06
N MET A 476 23.53 0.59 -5.34
CA MET A 476 22.76 -0.56 -5.83
C MET A 476 23.38 -1.01 -7.14
N SER A 477 23.68 -2.28 -7.29
CA SER A 477 24.14 -2.88 -8.53
C SER A 477 23.27 -4.06 -8.92
N LEU A 478 23.01 -4.23 -10.22
CA LEU A 478 22.26 -5.36 -10.76
C LEU A 478 22.69 -5.67 -12.19
N LYS A 479 22.29 -6.82 -12.70
CA LYS A 479 22.44 -7.23 -14.09
C LYS A 479 21.10 -7.60 -14.71
N ILE A 480 20.94 -7.25 -15.99
CA ILE A 480 19.82 -7.67 -16.83
C ILE A 480 20.45 -8.19 -18.12
N GLY A 481 20.47 -9.52 -18.29
CA GLY A 481 21.20 -10.14 -19.40
C GLY A 481 22.67 -9.71 -19.42
N THR A 482 23.10 -9.06 -20.50
CA THR A 482 24.46 -8.53 -20.65
C THR A 482 24.65 -7.12 -20.08
N SER A 483 23.56 -6.47 -19.65
CA SER A 483 23.56 -5.11 -19.13
C SER A 483 23.94 -5.09 -17.64
N ASP A 484 24.86 -4.19 -17.25
CA ASP A 484 25.19 -3.87 -15.86
C ASP A 484 24.61 -2.50 -15.49
N ILE A 485 23.96 -2.42 -14.33
CA ILE A 485 23.34 -1.19 -13.86
C ILE A 485 23.81 -0.91 -12.43
N ILE A 486 24.29 0.30 -12.20
CA ILE A 486 24.61 0.83 -10.87
C ILE A 486 23.75 2.08 -10.65
N LEU A 487 23.06 2.12 -9.51
CA LEU A 487 22.21 3.23 -9.09
C LEU A 487 22.68 3.81 -7.77
N GLN A 488 22.63 5.15 -7.65
CA GLN A 488 22.82 5.92 -6.42
C GLN A 488 21.81 7.06 -6.39
N GLY A 489 21.13 7.26 -5.24
CA GLY A 489 20.09 8.28 -5.19
C GLY A 489 19.06 8.02 -4.09
N PHE A 490 17.78 8.18 -4.42
CA PHE A 490 16.68 8.03 -3.45
C PHE A 490 15.47 7.33 -4.06
N PHE A 491 14.84 6.49 -3.27
CA PHE A 491 13.42 6.16 -3.39
C PHE A 491 12.66 7.09 -2.45
N ARG A 492 11.91 8.03 -3.01
CA ARG A 492 11.10 8.97 -2.23
C ARG A 492 9.70 8.43 -2.00
N ASN A 493 9.11 8.77 -0.86
CA ASN A 493 7.77 8.32 -0.45
C ASN A 493 7.61 6.80 -0.37
N LEU A 494 8.68 6.08 -0.05
CA LEU A 494 8.66 4.60 -0.06
C LEU A 494 7.56 4.03 0.84
N PHE A 495 7.41 4.54 2.06
CA PHE A 495 6.41 4.03 3.01
C PHE A 495 4.98 4.25 2.51
N SER A 496 4.67 5.46 2.01
CA SER A 496 3.34 5.77 1.47
C SER A 496 3.02 4.90 0.25
N PHE A 497 3.99 4.68 -0.64
CA PHE A 497 3.82 3.81 -1.81
C PHE A 497 3.53 2.35 -1.43
N LEU A 498 4.23 1.82 -0.42
CA LEU A 498 4.07 0.43 0.03
C LEU A 498 2.76 0.19 0.79
N LEU A 499 2.26 1.20 1.51
CA LEU A 499 1.11 1.08 2.41
C LEU A 499 -0.20 1.61 1.81
N SER A 500 -0.14 2.40 0.71
CA SER A 500 -1.31 2.98 0.05
C SER A 500 -1.36 2.60 -1.43
N GLU A 501 -2.55 2.26 -1.94
CA GLU A 501 -2.75 1.93 -3.36
C GLU A 501 -2.73 3.16 -4.27
N ASN A 502 -2.86 4.38 -3.73
CA ASN A 502 -3.01 5.61 -4.49
C ASN A 502 -1.75 6.50 -4.53
N GLU A 503 -0.70 6.14 -3.79
CA GLU A 503 0.51 6.95 -3.69
C GLU A 503 1.57 6.56 -4.71
N ASP A 504 2.32 7.57 -5.21
CA ASP A 504 3.36 7.38 -6.22
C ASP A 504 4.73 7.16 -5.58
N LEU A 505 5.53 6.28 -6.18
CA LEU A 505 6.95 6.15 -5.89
C LEU A 505 7.74 7.09 -6.80
N SER A 506 8.54 7.97 -6.21
CA SER A 506 9.50 8.77 -6.96
C SER A 506 10.92 8.22 -6.80
N ILE A 507 11.63 8.09 -7.92
CA ILE A 507 13.03 7.62 -7.97
C ILE A 507 13.88 8.77 -8.51
N ASP A 508 14.75 9.32 -7.67
CA ASP A 508 15.75 10.33 -8.06
C ASP A 508 17.14 9.69 -7.96
N ALA A 509 17.76 9.35 -9.08
CA ALA A 509 19.01 8.59 -9.04
C ALA A 509 19.98 8.93 -10.18
N ALA A 510 21.26 8.66 -9.93
CA ALA A 510 22.28 8.55 -10.95
C ALA A 510 22.41 7.10 -11.39
N LEU A 511 22.31 6.84 -12.69
CA LEU A 511 22.52 5.55 -13.32
C LEU A 511 23.88 5.54 -14.00
N THR A 512 24.74 4.62 -13.58
CA THR A 512 26.02 4.35 -14.22
C THR A 512 26.03 2.92 -14.76
N SER A 513 26.55 2.75 -15.98
CA SER A 513 26.65 1.43 -16.62
C SER A 513 27.88 1.37 -17.54
N ASN A 514 28.53 0.22 -17.64
CA ASN A 514 29.53 0.00 -18.65
C ASN A 514 28.88 -0.40 -19.98
N LYS A 515 27.75 -1.16 -19.91
CA LYS A 515 27.04 -1.62 -21.09
C LYS A 515 25.55 -1.77 -20.80
N LEU A 516 24.71 -1.11 -21.62
CA LEU A 516 23.27 -1.29 -21.66
C LEU A 516 22.83 -1.84 -23.01
N ASN A 517 22.22 -3.00 -23.02
CA ASN A 517 21.58 -3.58 -24.20
C ASN A 517 20.07 -3.30 -24.12
N LEU A 518 19.60 -2.31 -24.85
CA LEU A 518 18.18 -1.91 -24.82
C LEU A 518 17.25 -3.00 -25.34
N LYS A 519 17.72 -3.87 -26.24
CA LYS A 519 16.93 -4.99 -26.73
C LYS A 519 16.58 -5.96 -25.58
N GLU A 520 17.57 -6.27 -24.71
CA GLU A 520 17.35 -7.14 -23.55
C GLU A 520 16.43 -6.48 -22.50
N LEU A 521 16.58 -5.17 -22.29
CA LEU A 521 15.74 -4.41 -21.37
C LEU A 521 14.28 -4.30 -21.83
N LEU A 522 14.07 -4.28 -23.15
CA LEU A 522 12.77 -4.13 -23.80
C LEU A 522 12.18 -5.47 -24.25
N SER A 523 12.93 -6.59 -24.23
CA SER A 523 12.43 -7.91 -24.59
C SER A 523 11.74 -8.58 -23.39
N SER A 524 10.67 -9.33 -23.65
CA SER A 524 10.14 -10.29 -22.70
C SER A 524 11.16 -11.40 -22.45
N GLY A 525 11.35 -11.81 -21.18
CA GLY A 525 12.27 -12.90 -20.81
C GLY A 525 11.97 -14.21 -21.58
N GLU A 526 12.99 -15.05 -21.73
CA GLU A 526 12.98 -16.30 -22.53
C GLU A 526 11.87 -17.33 -22.18
N ASN A 527 11.10 -17.12 -21.12
CA ASN A 527 10.03 -18.01 -20.67
C ASN A 527 8.61 -17.57 -21.06
N SER A 528 8.44 -16.55 -21.91
CA SER A 528 7.14 -16.24 -22.48
C SER A 528 6.88 -17.27 -23.59
N THR A 529 5.81 -18.09 -23.43
CA THR A 529 5.26 -18.88 -24.54
C THR A 529 5.10 -17.96 -25.74
N GLU A 530 5.58 -18.36 -26.90
CA GLU A 530 5.70 -17.60 -28.16
C GLU A 530 4.41 -16.91 -28.68
N THR A 531 3.36 -16.82 -27.90
CA THR A 531 2.03 -16.44 -28.36
C THR A 531 1.56 -15.03 -28.00
N GLU A 532 2.24 -14.29 -27.11
CA GLU A 532 1.86 -12.88 -26.85
C GLU A 532 3.01 -11.91 -27.24
N PRO A 533 2.75 -10.94 -28.13
CA PRO A 533 3.74 -9.94 -28.49
C PRO A 533 4.08 -9.05 -27.29
N TYR A 534 5.32 -8.58 -27.24
CA TYR A 534 5.80 -7.62 -26.24
C TYR A 534 4.92 -6.36 -26.22
N ARG A 535 4.52 -5.91 -25.03
CA ARG A 535 3.80 -4.66 -24.85
C ARG A 535 4.51 -3.79 -23.82
N LEU A 536 4.96 -2.64 -24.22
CA LEU A 536 5.52 -1.65 -23.29
C LEU A 536 4.45 -1.18 -22.32
N LYS A 537 4.68 -1.41 -21.01
CA LYS A 537 3.80 -0.96 -19.95
C LYS A 537 4.59 -0.27 -18.85
N ILE A 538 4.41 1.04 -18.73
CA ILE A 538 5.00 1.85 -17.66
C ILE A 538 3.96 1.94 -16.53
N ASN A 539 4.39 1.66 -15.29
CA ASN A 539 3.50 1.83 -14.14
C ASN A 539 3.14 3.31 -13.97
N PRO A 540 1.83 3.69 -13.96
CA PRO A 540 1.41 5.08 -13.83
C PRO A 540 1.79 5.73 -12.49
N ARG A 541 2.05 4.92 -11.45
CA ARG A 541 2.45 5.36 -10.12
C ARG A 541 3.98 5.52 -9.96
N LEU A 542 4.72 5.45 -11.06
CA LEU A 542 6.17 5.55 -11.04
C LEU A 542 6.62 6.88 -11.65
N ASN A 543 7.25 7.72 -10.84
CA ASN A 543 7.95 8.94 -11.25
C ASN A 543 9.45 8.70 -11.14
N VAL A 544 10.19 8.92 -12.23
CA VAL A 544 11.61 8.61 -12.28
C VAL A 544 12.39 9.80 -12.82
N ASN A 545 13.45 10.20 -12.14
CA ASN A 545 14.42 11.17 -12.61
C ASN A 545 15.80 10.52 -12.55
N LEU A 546 16.41 10.29 -13.72
CA LEU A 546 17.72 9.66 -13.82
C LEU A 546 18.73 10.59 -14.45
N LYS A 547 19.90 10.71 -13.82
CA LYS A 547 21.13 11.17 -14.47
C LYS A 547 21.84 9.97 -15.05
N LEU A 548 22.10 10.00 -16.34
CA LEU A 548 22.67 8.88 -17.11
C LEU A 548 24.17 9.10 -17.34
N ASN A 549 24.96 8.07 -17.05
CA ASN A 549 26.37 8.00 -17.39
C ASN A 549 26.68 6.56 -17.83
N VAL A 550 26.57 6.31 -19.14
CA VAL A 550 26.65 4.97 -19.73
C VAL A 550 27.78 4.92 -20.75
N LYS A 551 28.77 4.03 -20.58
CA LYS A 551 29.88 3.92 -21.50
C LYS A 551 29.45 3.41 -22.86
N GLU A 552 28.55 2.43 -22.94
CA GLU A 552 28.06 1.84 -24.16
C GLU A 552 26.58 1.52 -24.08
N ILE A 553 25.78 2.02 -25.01
CA ILE A 553 24.41 1.60 -25.25
C ILE A 553 24.35 0.85 -26.57
N GLN A 554 23.77 -0.37 -26.58
CA GLN A 554 23.49 -1.16 -27.77
C GLN A 554 22.00 -1.22 -28.00
N PHE A 555 21.57 -0.83 -29.18
CA PHE A 555 20.23 -1.03 -29.71
C PHE A 555 20.39 -1.47 -31.16
N LEU A 556 20.83 -2.73 -31.34
CA LEU A 556 21.21 -3.28 -32.63
C LEU A 556 20.22 -2.91 -33.74
N PRO A 557 20.75 -2.35 -34.84
CA PRO A 557 22.17 -2.22 -35.17
C PRO A 557 22.88 -0.98 -34.58
N PHE A 558 22.17 -0.05 -33.95
CA PHE A 558 22.71 1.21 -33.43
C PHE A 558 23.57 0.99 -32.16
N GLN A 559 24.74 1.64 -32.14
CA GLN A 559 25.63 1.68 -30.97
C GLN A 559 25.99 3.13 -30.60
N ALA A 560 25.81 3.47 -29.32
CA ALA A 560 26.22 4.76 -28.77
C ALA A 560 27.25 4.56 -27.66
N LEU A 561 28.29 5.41 -27.66
CA LEU A 561 29.37 5.42 -26.68
C LEU A 561 29.33 6.70 -25.85
N ASP A 562 29.79 6.62 -24.58
CA ASP A 562 29.88 7.74 -23.63
C ASP A 562 28.58 8.53 -23.54
N VAL A 563 27.49 7.82 -23.31
CA VAL A 563 26.14 8.40 -23.22
C VAL A 563 25.95 9.10 -21.89
N GLN A 564 25.63 10.38 -21.94
CA GLN A 564 25.34 11.23 -20.81
C GLN A 564 24.05 11.99 -21.05
N GLY A 565 23.25 12.17 -19.96
CA GLY A 565 22.01 12.89 -20.11
C GLY A 565 21.13 12.82 -18.83
N GLU A 566 19.98 13.42 -18.97
CA GLU A 566 18.93 13.37 -17.95
C GLU A 566 17.65 12.83 -18.58
N MET A 567 17.06 11.86 -17.91
CA MET A 567 15.81 11.22 -18.33
C MET A 567 14.80 11.30 -17.18
N SER A 568 13.57 11.62 -17.51
CA SER A 568 12.45 11.53 -16.57
C SER A 568 11.33 10.65 -17.11
N ILE A 569 10.65 9.98 -16.19
CA ILE A 569 9.39 9.27 -16.45
C ILE A 569 8.35 9.89 -15.52
N GLU A 570 7.31 10.46 -16.06
CA GLU A 570 6.21 11.04 -15.31
C GLU A 570 4.90 10.78 -16.04
N ASN A 571 3.88 10.30 -15.34
CA ASN A 571 2.58 10.00 -15.95
C ASN A 571 2.69 9.14 -17.23
N GLN A 572 3.52 8.11 -17.23
CA GLN A 572 3.79 7.23 -18.39
C GLN A 572 4.39 7.96 -19.60
N ASN A 573 4.96 9.14 -19.41
CA ASN A 573 5.69 9.89 -20.41
C ASN A 573 7.19 9.83 -20.12
N ILE A 574 8.00 9.34 -21.06
CA ILE A 574 9.47 9.35 -20.98
C ILE A 574 9.97 10.61 -21.67
N SER A 575 10.72 11.42 -20.98
CA SER A 575 11.34 12.60 -21.57
C SER A 575 12.82 12.71 -21.21
N THR A 576 13.60 13.33 -22.08
CA THR A 576 15.01 13.68 -21.82
C THR A 576 15.16 15.18 -21.91
N ASN A 577 15.84 15.80 -20.93
CA ASN A 577 16.22 17.20 -21.05
C ASN A 577 17.30 17.39 -22.11
N TYR A 578 18.27 16.47 -22.07
CA TYR A 578 19.30 16.31 -23.09
C TYR A 578 19.82 14.87 -23.03
N LEU A 579 20.27 14.39 -24.16
CA LEU A 579 21.02 13.14 -24.29
C LEU A 579 22.20 13.43 -25.22
N ALA A 580 23.41 13.17 -24.75
CA ALA A 580 24.62 13.35 -25.53
C ALA A 580 25.39 12.03 -25.61
N CYS A 581 25.89 11.67 -26.80
CA CYS A 581 26.71 10.48 -26.98
C CYS A 581 27.64 10.61 -28.19
N ARG A 582 28.57 9.67 -28.30
CA ARG A 582 29.38 9.47 -29.52
C ARG A 582 28.78 8.28 -30.28
N SER A 583 28.57 8.47 -31.59
CA SER A 583 28.22 7.38 -32.51
C SER A 583 28.85 7.64 -33.85
N GLN A 584 29.31 6.60 -34.54
CA GLN A 584 29.86 6.64 -35.90
C GLN A 584 30.92 7.74 -36.08
N LYS A 585 31.87 7.83 -35.16
CA LYS A 585 32.94 8.82 -35.09
C LYS A 585 32.50 10.28 -34.85
N GLY A 586 31.19 10.55 -34.78
CA GLY A 586 30.65 11.89 -34.54
C GLY A 586 29.99 12.03 -33.18
N LEU A 587 29.45 13.22 -32.92
CA LEU A 587 28.66 13.54 -31.72
C LEU A 587 27.17 13.53 -32.06
N VAL A 588 26.36 12.99 -31.14
CA VAL A 588 24.91 12.93 -31.23
C VAL A 588 24.33 13.63 -30.01
N PHE A 589 23.43 14.57 -30.22
CA PHE A 589 22.63 15.21 -29.18
C PHE A 589 21.16 15.00 -29.50
N ALA A 590 20.37 14.58 -28.54
CA ALA A 590 18.96 14.35 -28.70
C ALA A 590 18.15 14.86 -27.50
N LYS A 591 16.96 15.37 -27.77
CA LYS A 591 15.90 15.54 -26.81
C LYS A 591 14.73 14.70 -27.25
N ILE A 592 14.26 13.81 -26.38
CA ILE A 592 13.24 12.82 -26.71
C ILE A 592 12.04 13.05 -25.79
N ASN A 593 10.85 12.98 -26.34
CA ASN A 593 9.61 12.95 -25.60
C ASN A 593 8.75 11.80 -26.14
N PHE A 594 8.52 10.77 -25.33
CA PHE A 594 7.80 9.55 -25.72
C PHE A 594 6.61 9.33 -24.77
N ASN A 595 5.40 9.41 -25.31
CA ASN A 595 4.17 9.27 -24.58
C ASN A 595 3.59 7.86 -24.71
N ALA A 596 3.71 7.05 -23.64
CA ALA A 596 3.24 5.66 -23.59
C ALA A 596 1.86 5.48 -22.95
N LYS A 597 1.07 6.56 -22.75
CA LYS A 597 -0.27 6.48 -22.12
C LYS A 597 -1.26 5.63 -22.89
N GLN A 598 -1.18 5.67 -24.21
CA GLN A 598 -2.06 4.92 -25.10
C GLN A 598 -1.27 3.84 -25.85
N PRO A 599 -1.30 2.58 -25.41
CA PRO A 599 -0.44 1.53 -25.96
C PRO A 599 -0.54 1.31 -27.47
N LYS A 600 -1.74 1.54 -28.05
CA LYS A 600 -1.96 1.37 -29.49
C LYS A 600 -1.48 2.56 -30.33
N ARG A 601 -1.12 3.68 -29.72
CA ARG A 601 -0.76 4.90 -30.43
C ARG A 601 0.15 5.76 -29.56
N MET A 602 1.45 5.47 -29.56
CA MET A 602 2.47 6.12 -28.74
C MET A 602 3.28 7.11 -29.57
N PRO A 603 3.01 8.41 -29.49
CA PRO A 603 3.79 9.43 -30.17
C PRO A 603 5.15 9.62 -29.50
N MET A 604 6.18 9.78 -30.33
CA MET A 604 7.55 10.12 -29.94
C MET A 604 8.04 11.31 -30.76
N ASP A 605 8.46 12.36 -30.06
CA ASP A 605 9.06 13.56 -30.65
C ASP A 605 10.55 13.56 -30.33
N ILE A 606 11.38 13.83 -31.31
CA ILE A 606 12.83 13.87 -31.18
C ILE A 606 13.37 15.16 -31.80
N ASP A 607 14.07 15.97 -31.01
CA ASP A 607 14.94 17.00 -31.51
C ASP A 607 16.36 16.42 -31.60
N LEU A 608 16.86 16.20 -32.80
CA LEU A 608 18.12 15.49 -33.08
C LEU A 608 19.16 16.45 -33.66
N ILE A 609 20.39 16.38 -33.14
CA ILE A 609 21.53 17.08 -33.70
C ILE A 609 22.65 16.06 -33.87
N LEU A 610 23.15 15.92 -35.08
CA LEU A 610 24.35 15.15 -35.42
C LEU A 610 25.47 16.14 -35.77
N ASN A 611 26.68 15.84 -35.31
CA ASN A 611 27.86 16.62 -35.65
C ASN A 611 28.96 15.68 -36.12
N LYS A 612 29.30 15.79 -37.44
CA LYS A 612 30.35 15.02 -38.15
C LYS A 612 30.24 13.50 -37.97
N VAL A 613 29.03 12.97 -38.06
CA VAL A 613 28.75 11.54 -38.05
C VAL A 613 29.09 10.93 -39.42
N ASP A 614 29.76 9.78 -39.47
CA ASP A 614 30.01 9.02 -40.69
C ASP A 614 28.69 8.59 -41.35
N VAL A 615 28.35 9.19 -42.49
CA VAL A 615 27.06 9.02 -43.15
C VAL A 615 26.85 7.58 -43.65
N SER A 616 27.92 6.93 -44.19
CA SER A 616 27.85 5.56 -44.68
C SER A 616 27.53 4.56 -43.57
N ASN A 617 28.21 4.72 -42.42
CA ASN A 617 27.94 3.89 -41.26
C ASN A 617 26.53 4.13 -40.70
N LEU A 618 26.05 5.37 -40.66
CA LEU A 618 24.68 5.72 -40.25
C LEU A 618 23.63 5.04 -41.14
N PHE A 619 23.80 5.09 -42.48
CA PHE A 619 22.90 4.40 -43.39
C PHE A 619 22.89 2.89 -43.15
N ARG A 620 24.07 2.26 -42.98
CA ARG A 620 24.16 0.82 -42.70
C ARG A 620 23.48 0.44 -41.38
N GLU A 621 23.63 1.22 -40.33
CA GLU A 621 23.01 0.96 -39.01
C GLU A 621 21.48 1.03 -39.06
N PHE A 622 20.93 1.92 -39.87
CA PHE A 622 19.48 2.11 -39.96
C PHE A 622 18.88 1.42 -41.23
N ASP A 623 19.55 0.35 -41.71
CA ASP A 623 19.11 -0.41 -42.92
C ASP A 623 18.72 0.52 -44.06
N ASN A 624 19.62 1.44 -44.36
CA ASN A 624 19.48 2.49 -45.37
C ASN A 624 18.17 3.29 -45.26
N PHE A 625 17.57 3.38 -44.06
CA PHE A 625 16.28 4.02 -43.79
C PHE A 625 15.11 3.45 -44.61
N GLY A 626 15.21 2.18 -45.06
CA GLY A 626 14.23 1.54 -45.92
C GLY A 626 14.20 2.08 -47.35
N VAL A 627 15.31 2.70 -47.83
CA VAL A 627 15.48 3.25 -49.18
C VAL A 627 16.54 2.44 -49.92
N ASP A 628 16.20 1.88 -51.08
CA ASP A 628 17.11 1.00 -51.82
C ASP A 628 18.07 1.73 -52.79
N ILE A 629 17.79 2.99 -53.13
CA ILE A 629 18.53 3.72 -54.17
C ILE A 629 19.79 4.39 -53.65
N ILE A 630 19.69 5.04 -52.46
CA ILE A 630 20.86 5.61 -51.78
C ILE A 630 21.17 4.76 -50.58
N THR A 631 22.23 4.00 -50.66
CA THR A 631 22.64 3.06 -49.64
C THR A 631 23.98 3.42 -49.01
N ASP A 632 24.34 2.73 -47.94
CA ASP A 632 25.64 2.83 -47.31
C ASP A 632 26.82 2.64 -48.26
N LYS A 633 26.58 1.97 -49.43
CA LYS A 633 27.58 1.74 -50.50
C LYS A 633 27.73 2.94 -51.43
N ASN A 634 26.68 3.76 -51.54
CA ASN A 634 26.62 4.87 -52.50
C ASN A 634 27.10 6.21 -51.91
N ILE A 635 27.00 6.40 -50.57
CA ILE A 635 27.28 7.69 -49.94
C ILE A 635 28.40 7.60 -48.92
N ARG A 636 29.31 8.58 -48.93
CA ARG A 636 30.35 8.77 -47.94
C ARG A 636 30.43 10.24 -47.54
N GLY A 637 31.02 10.52 -46.37
CA GLY A 637 31.26 11.87 -45.86
C GLY A 637 30.87 12.02 -44.37
N ASN A 638 31.06 13.22 -43.86
CA ASN A 638 30.73 13.57 -42.48
C ASN A 638 29.43 14.34 -42.48
N LEU A 639 28.40 13.75 -41.89
CA LEU A 639 27.04 14.31 -41.78
C LEU A 639 26.93 15.16 -40.51
N SER A 640 26.51 16.41 -40.69
CA SER A 640 26.02 17.27 -39.63
C SER A 640 24.55 17.64 -39.94
N THR A 641 23.67 17.52 -38.95
CA THR A 641 22.23 17.84 -39.12
C THR A 641 21.60 18.32 -37.83
N SER A 642 20.60 19.21 -37.94
CA SER A 642 19.64 19.55 -36.90
C SER A 642 18.25 19.21 -37.46
N MET A 643 17.56 18.24 -36.83
CA MET A 643 16.33 17.65 -37.35
C MET A 643 15.30 17.45 -36.27
N LYS A 644 14.04 17.78 -36.57
CA LYS A 644 12.87 17.39 -35.78
C LYS A 644 12.23 16.18 -36.39
N ILE A 645 11.98 15.15 -35.56
CA ILE A 645 11.43 13.87 -35.99
C ILE A 645 10.22 13.54 -35.11
N ASN A 646 9.10 13.20 -35.74
CA ASN A 646 7.91 12.69 -35.09
C ASN A 646 7.65 11.28 -35.58
N ILE A 647 7.53 10.34 -34.64
CA ILE A 647 7.29 8.92 -34.91
C ILE A 647 6.04 8.50 -34.13
N LEU A 648 5.19 7.71 -34.73
CA LEU A 648 4.09 7.06 -34.04
C LEU A 648 4.39 5.56 -33.94
N TRP A 649 4.31 5.02 -32.72
CA TRP A 649 4.55 3.62 -32.42
C TRP A 649 3.25 2.89 -32.10
N ASP A 650 3.15 1.62 -32.52
CA ASP A 650 2.10 0.72 -32.09
C ASP A 650 2.41 0.04 -30.74
N GLU A 651 1.52 -0.83 -30.27
CA GLU A 651 1.65 -1.55 -29.00
C GLU A 651 2.83 -2.53 -28.94
N ASN A 652 3.37 -2.91 -30.10
CA ASN A 652 4.52 -3.82 -30.27
C ASN A 652 5.84 -3.08 -30.53
N LEU A 653 5.84 -1.76 -30.39
CA LEU A 653 6.95 -0.87 -30.74
C LEU A 653 7.37 -0.97 -32.23
N ASN A 654 6.42 -1.20 -33.13
CA ASN A 654 6.63 -1.00 -34.55
C ASN A 654 6.29 0.43 -34.93
N SER A 655 7.12 1.05 -35.78
CA SER A 655 6.82 2.41 -36.26
C SER A 655 5.69 2.38 -37.31
N ILE A 656 4.73 3.30 -37.14
CA ILE A 656 3.66 3.50 -38.13
C ILE A 656 4.19 4.46 -39.16
N HIS A 657 4.72 3.92 -40.28
CA HIS A 657 5.42 4.66 -41.33
C HIS A 657 4.60 5.77 -41.98
N GLU A 658 3.26 5.63 -42.04
CA GLU A 658 2.35 6.64 -42.59
C GLU A 658 2.35 7.92 -41.79
N ALA A 659 2.63 7.82 -40.47
CA ALA A 659 2.65 8.96 -39.54
C ALA A 659 4.07 9.51 -39.32
N PHE A 660 5.08 8.95 -39.98
CA PHE A 660 6.46 9.45 -39.87
C PHE A 660 6.60 10.84 -40.48
N TYR A 661 7.18 11.74 -39.69
CA TYR A 661 7.52 13.08 -40.12
C TYR A 661 8.94 13.43 -39.68
N ALA A 662 9.74 13.99 -40.60
CA ALA A 662 11.05 14.51 -40.26
C ALA A 662 11.33 15.80 -41.06
N LYS A 663 11.88 16.81 -40.39
CA LYS A 663 12.31 18.06 -41.05
C LYS A 663 13.58 18.58 -40.44
N GLY A 664 14.55 18.93 -41.24
CA GLY A 664 15.81 19.46 -40.76
C GLY A 664 16.78 19.85 -41.86
N ASN A 665 17.88 20.47 -41.45
CA ASN A 665 18.99 20.82 -42.34
C ASN A 665 20.02 19.69 -42.30
N VAL A 666 20.58 19.43 -43.43
CA VAL A 666 21.60 18.41 -43.65
C VAL A 666 22.81 19.08 -44.28
N LEU A 667 23.97 18.85 -43.70
CA LEU A 667 25.27 19.24 -44.23
C LEU A 667 26.17 18.01 -44.31
N ILE A 668 26.62 17.64 -45.52
CA ILE A 668 27.60 16.57 -45.72
C ILE A 668 28.91 17.23 -46.16
N GLU A 669 29.94 17.12 -45.31
CA GLU A 669 31.30 17.58 -45.61
C GLU A 669 32.18 16.46 -46.16
N ASN A 670 33.07 16.77 -47.10
CA ASN A 670 33.96 15.81 -47.74
C ASN A 670 33.23 14.59 -48.32
N GLY A 671 32.14 14.86 -49.03
CA GLY A 671 31.18 13.84 -49.48
C GLY A 671 31.62 13.19 -50.78
N GLU A 672 31.25 11.91 -50.92
CA GLU A 672 31.38 11.17 -52.17
C GLU A 672 30.05 10.42 -52.47
N LEU A 673 29.55 10.51 -53.69
CA LEU A 673 28.52 9.65 -54.25
C LEU A 673 29.18 8.66 -55.20
N LEU A 674 29.02 7.34 -54.88
CA LEU A 674 29.64 6.25 -55.58
C LEU A 674 28.58 5.45 -56.32
N ASN A 675 28.71 5.26 -57.63
CA ASN A 675 27.84 4.44 -58.46
C ASN A 675 26.34 4.71 -58.18
N PHE A 676 25.96 5.99 -58.06
CA PHE A 676 24.60 6.37 -57.81
C PHE A 676 23.80 6.38 -59.08
N ASP A 677 22.84 5.41 -59.26
CA ASP A 677 22.15 5.12 -60.51
C ASP A 677 21.45 6.34 -61.12
N PRO A 678 20.75 7.22 -60.38
CA PRO A 678 20.18 8.42 -60.98
C PRO A 678 21.22 9.36 -61.61
N MET A 679 22.42 9.39 -61.07
CA MET A 679 23.52 10.20 -61.66
C MET A 679 24.17 9.47 -62.82
N LEU A 680 24.30 8.14 -62.79
CA LEU A 680 24.81 7.34 -63.88
C LEU A 680 23.90 7.43 -65.10
N ALA A 681 22.61 7.56 -64.94
CA ALA A 681 21.63 7.75 -66.01
C ALA A 681 21.86 9.02 -66.78
N LEU A 682 22.56 10.04 -66.23
CA LEU A 682 23.02 11.24 -66.96
C LEU A 682 24.19 10.92 -67.89
N GLY A 683 24.71 9.69 -67.94
CA GLY A 683 25.79 9.24 -68.87
C GLY A 683 25.48 9.38 -70.36
N LYS A 684 24.18 9.56 -70.66
CA LYS A 684 23.78 9.97 -72.07
C LYS A 684 24.29 11.36 -72.42
N TYR A 685 24.57 12.19 -71.35
CA TYR A 685 24.98 13.56 -71.58
C TYR A 685 26.41 13.89 -71.07
N ILE A 686 26.92 13.14 -70.12
CA ILE A 686 28.24 13.36 -69.46
C ILE A 686 29.03 12.06 -69.49
N ASP A 687 30.37 12.10 -69.42
CA ASP A 687 31.20 10.93 -69.34
C ASP A 687 30.85 10.08 -68.12
N VAL A 688 30.45 8.85 -68.31
CA VAL A 688 30.03 7.90 -67.26
C VAL A 688 31.16 7.70 -66.24
N ASN A 689 32.39 7.73 -66.59
CA ASN A 689 33.51 7.52 -65.65
C ASN A 689 33.62 8.69 -64.65
N ASP A 690 33.27 9.91 -65.05
CA ASP A 690 33.23 11.10 -64.15
C ASP A 690 32.03 11.01 -63.19
N LEU A 691 30.95 10.35 -63.58
CA LEU A 691 29.75 10.17 -62.82
C LEU A 691 29.80 9.02 -61.78
N LYS A 692 30.73 8.06 -61.96
CA LYS A 692 30.90 6.92 -61.04
C LYS A 692 31.39 7.32 -59.64
N ASN A 693 32.11 8.41 -59.51
CA ASN A 693 32.64 8.93 -58.26
C ASN A 693 32.53 10.46 -58.20
N LEU A 694 31.41 10.95 -57.74
CA LEU A 694 31.16 12.37 -57.56
C LEU A 694 31.66 12.82 -56.18
N LYS A 695 32.72 13.61 -56.13
CA LYS A 695 33.30 14.17 -54.93
C LYS A 695 32.86 15.63 -54.76
N PHE A 696 32.39 15.99 -53.62
CA PHE A 696 31.98 17.34 -53.26
C PHE A 696 32.53 17.77 -51.91
N SER A 697 32.86 19.02 -51.73
CA SER A 697 33.37 19.53 -50.44
C SER A 697 32.27 19.63 -49.44
N ASN A 698 31.15 20.27 -49.80
CA ASN A 698 29.98 20.46 -48.99
C ASN A 698 28.71 20.27 -49.80
N LEU A 699 27.72 19.53 -49.18
CA LEU A 699 26.38 19.45 -49.68
C LEU A 699 25.46 19.87 -48.55
N GLU A 700 24.80 21.02 -48.70
CA GLU A 700 23.92 21.59 -47.71
C GLU A 700 22.50 21.69 -48.28
N ASN A 701 21.49 21.18 -47.52
CA ASN A 701 20.10 21.31 -47.88
C ASN A 701 19.18 21.20 -46.65
N THR A 702 17.94 21.61 -46.83
CA THR A 702 16.85 21.30 -45.93
C THR A 702 16.10 20.11 -46.48
N ILE A 703 15.84 19.07 -45.68
CA ILE A 703 15.07 17.90 -46.08
C ILE A 703 13.79 17.86 -45.25
N GLU A 704 12.67 17.59 -45.91
CA GLU A 704 11.39 17.30 -45.22
C GLU A 704 10.89 15.93 -45.68
N ILE A 705 10.55 15.06 -44.76
CA ILE A 705 9.99 13.74 -44.99
C ILE A 705 8.57 13.70 -44.43
N LYS A 706 7.58 13.46 -45.29
CA LYS A 706 6.19 13.40 -44.95
C LYS A 706 5.45 12.44 -45.87
N ASN A 707 4.54 11.63 -45.31
CA ASN A 707 3.75 10.65 -46.10
C ASN A 707 4.61 9.75 -47.02
N LYS A 708 5.73 9.24 -46.50
CA LYS A 708 6.70 8.40 -47.25
C LYS A 708 7.33 9.11 -48.44
N ILE A 709 7.32 10.45 -48.49
CA ILE A 709 7.95 11.23 -49.57
C ILE A 709 9.02 12.13 -48.94
N ILE A 710 10.24 12.07 -49.53
CA ILE A 710 11.32 13.00 -49.22
C ILE A 710 11.21 14.19 -50.16
N TYR A 711 11.02 15.38 -49.59
CA TYR A 711 11.00 16.65 -50.30
C TYR A 711 12.40 17.27 -50.25
N ILE A 712 12.98 17.54 -51.40
CA ILE A 712 14.30 18.08 -51.57
C ILE A 712 14.18 19.48 -52.15
N PRO A 713 14.29 20.58 -51.35
CA PRO A 713 14.36 21.90 -51.90
C PRO A 713 15.54 22.11 -52.85
N SER A 714 15.55 23.22 -53.56
CA SER A 714 16.68 23.50 -54.47
C SER A 714 18.03 23.51 -53.73
N MET A 715 18.91 22.63 -54.10
CA MET A 715 20.27 22.54 -53.59
C MET A 715 21.30 22.65 -54.70
N GLU A 716 22.41 23.28 -54.42
CA GLU A 716 23.56 23.34 -55.31
C GLU A 716 24.58 22.25 -54.99
N ILE A 717 24.91 21.39 -55.94
CA ILE A 717 25.95 20.36 -55.84
C ILE A 717 27.12 20.75 -56.74
N LYS A 718 28.26 21.14 -56.11
CA LYS A 718 29.53 21.38 -56.79
C LYS A 718 30.44 20.18 -56.61
N SER A 719 30.58 19.39 -57.69
CA SER A 719 31.44 18.21 -57.71
C SER A 719 32.63 18.37 -58.59
N ASN A 720 33.52 17.37 -58.50
CA ASN A 720 34.68 17.25 -59.41
C ASN A 720 34.30 17.10 -60.90
N ALA A 721 33.10 16.60 -61.20
CA ALA A 721 32.64 16.32 -62.54
C ALA A 721 31.75 17.42 -63.12
N LEU A 722 30.88 17.99 -62.30
CA LEU A 722 29.86 18.98 -62.73
C LEU A 722 29.34 19.80 -61.55
N SER A 723 28.79 20.93 -61.91
CA SER A 723 27.98 21.74 -60.99
C SER A 723 26.52 21.68 -61.42
N LEU A 724 25.68 21.21 -60.51
CA LEU A 724 24.25 21.09 -60.77
C LEU A 724 23.40 21.67 -59.62
N GLN A 725 22.25 22.13 -59.98
CA GLN A 725 21.19 22.48 -59.00
C GLN A 725 20.11 21.44 -59.13
N LEU A 726 19.76 20.83 -57.97
CA LEU A 726 18.77 19.76 -57.86
C LEU A 726 17.62 20.20 -56.94
N SER A 727 16.38 19.94 -57.31
CA SER A 727 15.22 19.95 -56.42
C SER A 727 14.23 18.89 -56.79
N GLY A 728 13.31 18.53 -55.91
CA GLY A 728 12.24 17.56 -56.20
C GLY A 728 11.81 16.68 -55.11
N THR A 729 11.27 15.51 -55.47
CA THR A 729 10.73 14.53 -54.50
C THR A 729 11.26 13.12 -54.81
N HIS A 730 11.34 12.33 -53.71
CA HIS A 730 11.68 10.93 -53.75
C HIS A 730 10.77 10.13 -52.81
N SER A 731 9.97 9.21 -53.32
CA SER A 731 9.13 8.39 -52.46
C SER A 731 9.90 7.16 -51.95
N PHE A 732 9.50 6.60 -50.78
CA PHE A 732 10.05 5.34 -50.27
C PHE A 732 9.81 4.13 -51.20
N GLU A 733 8.91 4.26 -52.20
CA GLU A 733 8.65 3.29 -53.25
C GLU A 733 9.54 3.49 -54.49
N ASN A 734 10.69 4.19 -54.34
CA ASN A 734 11.65 4.50 -55.37
C ASN A 734 11.11 5.27 -56.58
N LYS A 735 10.04 6.07 -56.41
CA LYS A 735 9.56 7.00 -57.43
C LYS A 735 10.18 8.36 -57.22
N ILE A 736 10.78 8.90 -58.26
CA ILE A 736 11.44 10.20 -58.25
C ILE A 736 10.73 11.21 -59.15
N ASP A 737 10.86 12.49 -58.76
CA ASP A 737 10.56 13.62 -59.64
C ASP A 737 11.55 14.73 -59.35
N TYR A 738 12.67 14.71 -60.08
CA TYR A 738 13.78 15.64 -59.86
C TYR A 738 13.88 16.67 -60.97
N HIS A 739 14.09 17.91 -60.60
CA HIS A 739 14.36 19.05 -61.47
C HIS A 739 15.85 19.40 -61.36
N LEU A 740 16.56 19.21 -62.47
CA LEU A 740 18.02 19.36 -62.59
C LEU A 740 18.31 20.61 -63.40
N GLN A 741 19.19 21.42 -62.92
CA GLN A 741 19.75 22.57 -63.68
C GLN A 741 21.26 22.41 -63.77
N LEU A 742 21.77 22.17 -64.99
CA LEU A 742 23.18 21.95 -65.26
C LEU A 742 23.78 23.21 -65.97
N LEU A 743 25.08 23.51 -65.74
CA LEU A 743 25.78 24.53 -66.49
C LEU A 743 26.31 23.96 -67.77
N LEU A 744 25.90 24.55 -68.91
CA LEU A 744 26.31 24.08 -70.22
C LEU A 744 27.82 24.23 -70.48
N SER A 745 28.48 25.17 -69.76
CA SER A 745 29.91 25.36 -69.81
C SER A 745 30.67 24.11 -69.34
N ASP A 746 30.14 23.33 -68.42
CA ASP A 746 30.75 22.05 -67.96
C ASP A 746 30.59 20.93 -68.99
N PHE A 747 29.64 21.05 -69.88
CA PHE A 747 29.38 20.14 -70.99
C PHE A 747 30.34 20.40 -72.20
N ILE A 748 30.52 21.68 -72.58
CA ILE A 748 31.21 22.07 -73.82
C ILE A 748 32.69 21.91 -73.64
N LYS A 749 33.27 22.04 -72.50
CA LYS A 749 34.72 21.87 -72.31
C LYS A 749 35.19 20.44 -72.51
N LYS A 750 34.31 19.42 -72.52
CA LYS A 750 34.68 17.99 -72.67
C LYS A 750 34.23 17.33 -73.99
N LYS A 751 33.30 17.87 -74.79
CA LYS A 751 32.82 17.29 -76.07
C LYS A 751 32.67 18.38 -77.10
N SER A 752 33.77 18.79 -77.70
CA SER A 752 33.78 19.78 -78.81
C SER A 752 33.45 19.28 -80.22
N LYS A 753 32.77 18.18 -80.43
CA LYS A 753 32.58 17.66 -81.82
C LYS A 753 31.18 17.14 -82.25
N THR A 754 30.08 17.27 -81.54
CA THR A 754 28.80 16.92 -82.10
C THR A 754 27.63 17.59 -81.27
N LEU A 755 27.37 18.83 -81.57
CA LEU A 755 26.14 19.54 -81.04
C LEU A 755 25.42 20.09 -82.29
N GLY A 756 24.60 19.25 -82.91
CA GLY A 756 23.67 19.60 -83.97
C GLY A 756 22.42 18.74 -83.96
N ASP A 757 21.90 18.46 -82.69
CA ASP A 757 20.71 17.64 -82.55
C ASP A 757 19.63 18.40 -81.83
N GLU A 758 18.48 18.74 -82.51
CA GLU A 758 17.33 19.49 -81.99
C GLU A 758 16.65 18.84 -80.81
N ARG A 759 17.17 17.82 -80.21
CA ARG A 759 16.68 17.08 -79.03
C ARG A 759 17.09 17.67 -77.69
N PHE A 760 17.91 18.71 -77.65
CA PHE A 760 18.36 19.40 -76.49
C PHE A 760 17.61 20.76 -76.37
N GLY A 761 16.65 20.88 -75.48
CA GLY A 761 15.75 21.98 -75.18
C GLY A 761 16.30 23.42 -75.28
N GLU A 762 15.41 24.35 -74.96
CA GLU A 762 15.73 25.78 -75.03
C GLU A 762 16.92 26.13 -74.11
N ILE A 763 17.96 26.66 -74.71
CA ILE A 763 19.16 27.13 -74.08
C ILE A 763 18.90 28.62 -73.69
N GLU A 764 18.78 28.89 -72.38
CA GLU A 764 18.63 30.25 -71.88
C GLU A 764 20.00 30.79 -71.39
N PRO A 765 20.40 31.99 -71.83
CA PRO A 765 21.50 32.72 -71.22
C PRO A 765 21.08 33.27 -69.85
N ASP A 766 21.90 33.07 -68.79
CA ASP A 766 21.66 33.49 -67.44
C ASP A 766 21.99 34.98 -67.18
N GLY A 767 22.21 35.77 -68.20
CA GLY A 767 22.64 37.14 -68.12
C GLY A 767 24.11 37.33 -67.67
N THR A 768 24.83 36.28 -67.28
CA THR A 768 26.26 36.27 -66.89
C THR A 768 27.14 35.64 -67.96
N GLY A 769 26.54 35.20 -69.10
CA GLY A 769 27.25 34.52 -70.21
C GLY A 769 27.30 33.00 -70.11
N ASN A 770 26.67 32.39 -69.10
CA ASN A 770 26.58 30.92 -68.91
C ASN A 770 25.23 30.41 -69.38
N THR A 771 25.21 29.35 -70.13
CA THR A 771 23.99 28.70 -70.62
C THR A 771 23.61 27.56 -69.69
N LYS A 772 22.33 27.48 -69.25
CA LYS A 772 21.81 26.47 -68.34
C LYS A 772 20.91 25.47 -69.06
N LEU A 773 21.10 24.17 -68.75
CA LEU A 773 20.29 23.08 -69.26
C LEU A 773 19.31 22.63 -68.14
N LEU A 774 18.03 22.60 -68.46
CA LEU A 774 16.95 22.23 -67.52
C LEU A 774 16.38 20.87 -67.87
N ILE A 775 16.59 19.88 -66.98
CA ILE A 775 16.16 18.48 -67.14
C ILE A 775 15.24 18.11 -66.01
N ARG A 776 14.09 17.51 -66.33
CA ARG A 776 13.27 16.79 -65.38
C ARG A 776 13.57 15.33 -65.50
N MET A 777 13.91 14.69 -64.38
CA MET A 777 14.19 13.24 -64.28
C MET A 777 13.10 12.65 -63.39
N TYR A 778 12.25 11.75 -63.92
CA TYR A 778 11.08 11.27 -63.20
C TYR A 778 10.81 9.80 -63.44
N GLY A 779 9.94 9.21 -62.66
CA GLY A 779 9.54 7.79 -62.78
C GLY A 779 10.26 6.92 -61.77
N ASP A 780 10.62 5.70 -62.23
CA ASP A 780 11.40 4.76 -61.42
C ASP A 780 12.85 5.18 -61.32
N ALA A 781 13.34 5.21 -60.12
CA ALA A 781 14.70 5.75 -59.90
C ALA A 781 15.83 4.83 -60.41
N GLU A 782 15.56 3.50 -60.59
CA GLU A 782 16.51 2.57 -61.27
C GLU A 782 16.50 2.77 -62.80
N ASN A 783 15.37 3.19 -63.37
CA ASN A 783 15.25 3.42 -64.80
C ASN A 783 14.51 4.74 -65.11
N PRO A 784 15.11 5.88 -64.76
CA PRO A 784 14.46 7.18 -64.87
C PRO A 784 14.21 7.65 -66.31
N GLN A 785 13.08 8.34 -66.49
CA GLN A 785 12.73 9.03 -67.73
C GLN A 785 13.21 10.48 -67.64
N PHE A 786 13.58 11.02 -68.80
CA PHE A 786 14.07 12.38 -68.91
C PHE A 786 13.19 13.19 -69.86
N SER A 787 12.88 14.42 -69.47
CA SER A 787 12.18 15.41 -70.28
C SER A 787 12.75 16.78 -70.03
N LEU A 788 12.45 17.71 -70.88
CA LEU A 788 12.78 19.12 -70.67
C LEU A 788 11.83 19.72 -69.61
N ASP A 789 12.44 20.53 -68.74
CA ASP A 789 11.66 21.21 -67.69
C ASP A 789 10.93 22.44 -68.24
N LYS A 790 9.63 22.57 -68.07
CA LYS A 790 8.86 23.72 -68.62
C LYS A 790 9.04 24.96 -67.73
N LYS A 791 9.15 26.13 -68.37
CA LYS A 791 9.44 27.47 -67.82
C LYS A 791 8.57 27.93 -66.66
N GLU A 792 7.29 27.55 -66.62
CA GLU A 792 6.28 27.98 -65.61
C GLU A 792 6.41 27.27 -64.25
N ILE A 793 6.85 26.03 -64.20
CA ILE A 793 7.03 25.27 -63.00
C ILE A 793 8.27 25.76 -62.23
N ARG A 794 9.25 26.23 -62.94
CA ARG A 794 10.55 26.76 -62.43
C ARG A 794 10.43 28.03 -61.58
N LYS A 795 9.55 28.99 -61.96
CA LYS A 795 9.43 30.27 -61.25
C LYS A 795 8.77 30.12 -59.89
N LYS A 796 7.78 29.28 -59.74
CA LYS A 796 7.07 29.01 -58.49
C LYS A 796 7.95 28.28 -57.48
N LEU A 797 8.72 27.28 -57.88
CA LEU A 797 9.58 26.49 -56.95
C LEU A 797 10.78 27.33 -56.41
N VAL A 798 11.36 28.19 -57.23
CA VAL A 798 12.52 29.00 -56.82
C VAL A 798 12.20 30.14 -55.88
N ASP A 799 11.02 30.78 -56.00
CA ASP A 799 10.61 31.90 -55.14
C ASP A 799 10.10 31.42 -53.80
N ASP A 800 9.35 30.31 -53.70
CA ASP A 800 8.85 29.76 -52.41
C ASP A 800 9.98 29.24 -51.52
N PHE A 801 11.07 28.70 -52.13
CA PHE A 801 12.20 28.15 -51.36
C PHE A 801 13.29 29.20 -50.97
N LYS A 802 13.33 30.39 -51.59
CA LYS A 802 14.24 31.45 -51.17
C LYS A 802 13.88 32.08 -49.82
N ASN A 803 12.63 32.22 -49.54
CA ASN A 803 12.12 32.84 -48.31
C ASN A 803 12.28 31.93 -47.11
N GLU A 804 11.99 30.61 -47.22
CA GLU A 804 12.21 29.65 -46.16
C GLU A 804 13.71 29.41 -45.80
N ARG A 805 14.58 29.47 -46.81
CA ARG A 805 16.05 29.29 -46.58
C ARG A 805 16.68 30.42 -45.78
N ALA A 806 16.19 31.68 -45.91
CA ALA A 806 16.73 32.81 -45.20
C ALA A 806 16.36 32.79 -43.69
N GLU A 807 15.13 32.40 -43.39
CA GLU A 807 14.71 32.28 -41.99
C GLU A 807 15.37 31.10 -41.26
N MET A 808 15.48 29.94 -41.91
CA MET A 808 16.07 28.74 -41.30
C MET A 808 17.58 28.82 -41.13
N LYS A 809 18.28 29.48 -41.99
CA LYS A 809 19.75 29.76 -41.85
C LYS A 809 20.06 30.64 -40.62
N LYS A 810 19.13 31.55 -40.25
CA LYS A 810 19.25 32.40 -39.06
C LYS A 810 19.02 31.61 -37.78
N VAL A 811 17.99 30.80 -37.74
CA VAL A 811 17.63 29.94 -36.58
C VAL A 811 18.75 28.92 -36.30
N LEU A 812 19.30 28.27 -37.31
CA LEU A 812 20.36 27.25 -37.12
C LEU A 812 21.70 27.85 -36.69
N LYS A 813 22.04 29.01 -37.19
CA LYS A 813 23.29 29.67 -36.76
C LYS A 813 23.22 30.04 -35.27
N ASP A 814 22.03 30.42 -34.81
CA ASP A 814 21.82 30.78 -33.41
C ASP A 814 21.73 29.50 -32.52
N GLU A 815 21.12 28.41 -32.98
CA GLU A 815 21.08 27.13 -32.27
C GLU A 815 22.46 26.41 -32.29
N PHE A 816 23.20 26.42 -33.38
CA PHE A 816 24.55 25.86 -33.46
C PHE A 816 25.51 26.59 -32.51
N ASN A 817 25.48 27.93 -32.50
CA ASN A 817 26.30 28.72 -31.58
C ASN A 817 25.91 28.51 -30.11
N SER A 818 24.59 28.27 -29.80
CA SER A 818 24.13 27.98 -28.45
C SER A 818 24.62 26.62 -27.97
N LEU A 819 24.79 25.64 -28.87
CA LEU A 819 25.24 24.27 -28.57
C LEU A 819 26.73 24.18 -28.32
N PHE A 820 27.53 24.91 -29.08
CA PHE A 820 29.00 25.04 -28.79
C PHE A 820 29.26 25.75 -27.48
N LYS A 821 28.37 26.66 -27.04
CA LYS A 821 28.41 27.29 -25.72
C LYS A 821 28.05 26.29 -24.63
N LYS A 822 27.04 25.43 -24.86
CA LYS A 822 26.64 24.32 -23.97
C LYS A 822 27.68 23.20 -23.88
N GLU A 823 28.43 22.92 -24.94
CA GLU A 823 29.56 21.96 -24.92
C GLU A 823 30.70 22.45 -24.01
N LYS A 824 30.92 23.74 -23.94
CA LYS A 824 31.92 24.35 -23.04
C LYS A 824 31.42 24.33 -21.59
N ASP A 825 30.16 24.71 -21.36
CA ASP A 825 29.47 24.62 -20.06
C ASP A 825 29.37 23.17 -19.58
N PHE A 826 29.21 22.20 -20.47
CA PHE A 826 29.15 20.76 -20.17
C PHE A 826 30.52 20.20 -19.71
N LYS A 827 31.60 20.60 -20.30
CA LYS A 827 32.98 20.24 -19.84
C LYS A 827 33.31 20.87 -18.48
N GLU A 828 32.78 22.05 -18.18
CA GLU A 828 32.92 22.70 -16.88
C GLU A 828 32.01 22.12 -15.80
N SER A 829 30.78 21.69 -16.14
CA SER A 829 29.82 21.08 -15.20
C SER A 829 30.18 19.65 -14.75
N ILE A 830 31.00 18.90 -15.50
CA ILE A 830 31.55 17.60 -15.05
C ILE A 830 32.49 17.79 -13.81
N ASN A 831 33.06 18.97 -13.63
CA ASN A 831 33.91 19.27 -12.47
C ASN A 831 33.17 19.92 -11.28
N GLU A 832 31.91 20.37 -11.42
CA GLU A 832 31.12 21.05 -10.38
C GLU A 832 29.79 20.35 -10.02
N GLY A 833 29.63 19.10 -10.35
CA GLY A 833 28.34 18.40 -10.26
C GLY A 833 27.91 17.87 -8.90
N ALA A 834 27.55 18.76 -7.96
CA ALA A 834 26.62 18.37 -6.91
C ALA A 834 25.17 18.67 -7.39
N SER A 835 24.33 17.67 -7.47
CA SER A 835 22.89 17.83 -7.73
C SER A 835 22.21 18.49 -6.53
N ASP A 836 21.09 19.18 -6.73
CA ASP A 836 20.38 19.87 -5.63
C ASP A 836 20.00 18.92 -4.47
N TRP A 837 19.84 17.62 -4.72
CA TRP A 837 19.60 16.63 -3.68
C TRP A 837 20.88 16.22 -2.91
N GLU A 838 22.09 16.47 -3.44
CA GLU A 838 23.34 16.26 -2.70
C GLU A 838 23.58 17.34 -1.63
N LYS A 839 22.91 18.49 -1.71
CA LYS A 839 23.00 19.59 -0.73
C LYS A 839 22.26 19.27 0.57
N ASP A 840 21.34 18.29 0.59
CA ASP A 840 20.59 17.84 1.77
C ASP A 840 21.32 16.76 2.59
N ILE A 841 22.57 16.42 2.26
CA ILE A 841 23.39 15.46 3.00
C ILE A 841 24.10 16.19 4.14
N PRO A 842 23.87 15.83 5.42
CA PRO A 842 24.72 16.30 6.51
C PRO A 842 26.15 15.80 6.29
N GLN A 843 27.09 16.70 6.13
CA GLN A 843 28.51 16.34 6.06
C GLN A 843 28.91 15.65 7.38
N GLN A 844 29.20 14.37 7.33
CA GLN A 844 29.93 13.70 8.41
C GLN A 844 31.35 14.27 8.42
N ASN A 845 31.63 14.96 9.52
CA ASN A 845 32.99 15.43 9.84
C ASN A 845 33.95 14.25 9.94
N ASN A 846 34.74 14.03 8.92
CA ASN A 846 36.00 13.33 9.05
C ASN A 846 37.14 14.33 9.04
N SER A 847 37.55 14.63 10.26
CA SER A 847 38.79 15.39 10.55
C SER A 847 39.99 14.57 10.09
N ASN A 848 40.67 15.01 9.02
CA ASN A 848 42.13 14.99 9.04
C ASN A 848 42.69 16.09 8.10
N LYS A 849 43.44 16.96 8.74
CA LYS A 849 44.12 18.14 8.23
C LYS A 849 45.12 17.84 7.11
N ILE A 850 45.20 18.71 6.11
CA ILE A 850 46.45 19.39 5.73
C ILE A 850 46.05 20.71 5.06
N VAL A 851 46.56 21.83 5.62
CA VAL A 851 46.56 23.21 5.11
C VAL A 851 47.81 23.40 4.21
N PRO A 852 47.79 24.20 3.12
CA PRO A 852 48.13 25.63 3.34
C PRO A 852 47.38 26.67 2.45
N SER A 853 46.99 27.69 3.11
CA SER A 853 47.05 29.16 2.97
C SER A 853 47.06 29.88 1.59
N THR A 854 46.29 30.96 1.63
CA THR A 854 46.37 32.30 0.99
C THR A 854 45.72 32.43 -0.39
N SER A 855 44.88 33.42 -0.70
CA SER A 855 44.68 34.80 -0.23
C SER A 855 43.38 35.40 -0.78
N LYS A 856 42.92 36.42 -0.14
CA LYS A 856 41.80 37.34 -0.35
C LYS A 856 41.62 37.88 -1.78
N THR A 857 40.41 38.14 -2.24
CA THR A 857 39.88 39.52 -2.42
C THR A 857 38.43 39.59 -2.85
N ASP A 858 37.75 40.49 -2.24
CA ASP A 858 36.46 41.19 -2.31
C ASP A 858 35.59 41.18 -3.57
N SER A 859 34.32 41.05 -3.25
CA SER A 859 33.11 41.82 -3.62
C SER A 859 32.73 42.05 -5.11
N VAL A 860 31.49 41.79 -5.45
CA VAL A 860 30.43 42.77 -5.73
C VAL A 860 29.14 42.03 -6.19
N ASN A 861 28.07 42.32 -5.51
CA ASN A 861 26.67 41.98 -5.77
C ASN A 861 26.16 42.56 -7.09
N LYS A 862 25.55 41.77 -7.97
CA LYS A 862 24.49 42.26 -8.87
C LYS A 862 23.47 41.14 -9.17
N LYS A 863 22.26 41.34 -8.65
CA LYS A 863 21.06 40.58 -8.98
C LYS A 863 20.70 40.68 -10.46
N SER A 864 20.64 39.58 -11.20
CA SER A 864 19.96 39.52 -12.47
C SER A 864 18.68 38.68 -12.33
N LYS A 865 17.54 39.28 -12.65
CA LYS A 865 16.21 38.67 -12.64
C LYS A 865 16.15 37.57 -13.70
N THR A 866 15.74 36.38 -13.32
CA THR A 866 15.58 35.17 -14.13
C THR A 866 14.51 35.33 -15.22
N SER A 867 14.74 34.75 -16.36
CA SER A 867 13.92 34.74 -17.59
C SER A 867 12.47 34.24 -17.43
N LEU A 868 12.16 33.56 -16.34
CA LEU A 868 10.81 33.10 -15.98
C LEU A 868 9.82 34.22 -15.58
N GLN A 869 10.34 35.37 -15.14
CA GLN A 869 9.52 36.52 -14.78
C GLN A 869 9.05 37.31 -16.00
N LYS A 870 9.83 37.27 -17.09
CA LYS A 870 9.45 37.89 -18.36
C LYS A 870 8.40 37.12 -19.17
N LEU A 871 8.26 35.81 -18.91
CA LEU A 871 7.22 34.99 -19.56
C LEU A 871 5.85 35.12 -18.87
N LYS A 872 5.84 35.38 -17.58
CA LYS A 872 4.58 35.60 -16.81
C LYS A 872 3.91 36.92 -17.10
N ASP A 873 4.68 37.92 -17.49
CA ASP A 873 4.13 39.26 -17.79
C ASP A 873 3.52 39.35 -19.22
N LYS A 874 3.96 38.47 -20.16
CA LYS A 874 3.40 38.36 -21.52
C LYS A 874 2.12 37.52 -21.60
N LEU A 875 1.72 36.81 -20.60
CA LEU A 875 0.50 35.96 -20.57
C LEU A 875 -0.69 36.66 -19.90
N LYS A 876 -0.58 37.92 -19.52
CA LYS A 876 -1.66 38.69 -18.87
C LYS A 876 -2.40 39.70 -19.78
N GLU A 877 -2.03 39.82 -21.04
CA GLU A 877 -2.83 40.62 -21.99
C GLU A 877 -3.86 39.72 -22.68
N LYS A 878 -5.11 39.83 -22.24
CA LYS A 878 -6.31 39.35 -22.96
C LYS A 878 -6.66 40.33 -24.07
N PRO A 879 -7.00 39.86 -25.26
CA PRO A 879 -7.78 40.70 -26.17
C PRO A 879 -9.27 40.69 -25.78
N GLU A 880 -9.85 41.85 -25.65
CA GLU A 880 -11.29 42.05 -25.63
C GLU A 880 -11.91 41.54 -26.95
N VAL A 881 -12.96 40.80 -26.83
CA VAL A 881 -13.85 40.46 -27.98
C VAL A 881 -15.17 41.18 -27.74
N ASP A 882 -15.47 42.15 -28.56
CA ASP A 882 -16.79 42.76 -28.73
C ASP A 882 -17.72 41.78 -29.47
N GLU A 883 -18.98 41.69 -28.96
CA GLU A 883 -20.20 41.02 -29.42
C GLU A 883 -20.22 39.50 -29.58
#